data_c010f3dd340d3d4a12c3b3349b75e633
#
_entry.id   c010f3dd340d3d4a12c3b3349b75e633
#
_cell.length_a   1.000
_cell.length_b   1.000
_cell.length_c   1.000
_cell.angle_alpha   90.00
_cell.angle_beta   90.00
_cell.angle_gamma   90.00
#
_symmetry.space_group_name_H-M   'P 1'
#
loop_
_entity.id
_entity.type
_entity.pdbx_description
1 polymer ?
#
loop_
_entity_poly.entity_id
_entity_poly.type
_entity_poly.pdbx_seq_one_letter_code
_entity_poly.pdbx_strand_id
1 'polypeptide(L)'
;MTRRTAVVALVATMGVLGPGARAETLKVRDARSLQAALAKARADRRIDRVELAAGTYELAAPIVIDERLSRRAGRPFVLTGAPGVRPVLSGAVALPALDWAPWQDGIWRARYAGPPFQRLWLGRQPLVRARYPNAAPGVTRLVGAADATSPERVARWHDPDGAVLHALHGNGWGGVQVPILGKNADGSLRYGAQVGNNRAMPPSTRDRWVENVLEELDAPGEWFLDRKDGWLYLKPPTPGRPPASGFRAGAQEALVRIEGRAAPVHDVSVQHLGFEDTEPTFLKAAEPLLRSDWKFYRVGAVTIENARDVRVADADFVDLGGHAVVVSGRAEHVRIAGNHIHAIGGTAVAFVGRPEAVRSPLFEYHESLDLAAIDRTPGPKTDAYPRDSSAEDNLIHDIGLVDKQAAGVQIEMAARITVDHNSIYRVPRAGINIGDGAWGGHRITHNDVFDTVLETGDHGAFNSWGRDRYWHPDRREMDPRVAAEPTLPLLDAVEPIVMQRNRFRCDHGWDIDLDDGASNYLIEENLLLAGGLKLREGFKRVVRNNILVNSTFHPHVWFDDSGDVFESNVVMASYQPVEIRHWGRSVNHNLFTAGDGLRTAQERGTDADSAAGDPAFADPAAGDYTVTNASLAAKVGFVNFPMHDFGVRSTRLKALALTPTFPVPGRRVEEGATETPRTVDGLTLKSIETLGEQSAAGLGSKAGVLVLAVEAGSSADAAGYRPRDVIVGTVDGGAITDTTSFMAALAERKGEAGLVVVRNQTTLRLRWP
;
A
#
# COMPACT_ATOMS: atom_id res chain seq x y z
N MET A 1 75.74 1.03 -39.18
CA MET A 1 75.00 -0.24 -38.87
C MET A 1 73.52 0.09 -38.79
N THR A 2 72.84 -0.08 -39.89
CA THR A 2 71.44 0.27 -40.15
C THR A 2 70.54 -0.91 -39.80
N ARG A 3 69.57 -0.72 -38.83
CA ARG A 3 68.50 -1.68 -38.59
C ARG A 3 67.28 -1.28 -39.41
N ARG A 4 66.90 -2.14 -40.31
CA ARG A 4 65.61 -2.04 -41.05
C ARG A 4 64.46 -2.54 -40.19
N THR A 5 63.47 -1.69 -40.02
CA THR A 5 62.16 -2.06 -39.39
C THR A 5 61.24 -2.53 -40.48
N ALA A 6 60.77 -3.78 -40.37
CA ALA A 6 59.73 -4.33 -41.25
C ALA A 6 58.34 -3.92 -40.75
N VAL A 7 57.55 -3.27 -41.62
CA VAL A 7 56.16 -2.94 -41.41
C VAL A 7 55.32 -4.15 -41.93
N VAL A 8 54.63 -4.83 -41.02
CA VAL A 8 53.64 -5.86 -41.37
C VAL A 8 52.28 -5.16 -41.55
N ALA A 9 51.81 -5.11 -42.75
CA ALA A 9 50.49 -4.64 -43.09
C ALA A 9 49.45 -5.72 -42.74
N LEU A 10 48.58 -5.45 -41.73
CA LEU A 10 47.44 -6.29 -41.39
C LEU A 10 46.29 -5.94 -42.35
N VAL A 11 45.98 -6.81 -43.29
CA VAL A 11 44.82 -6.71 -44.16
C VAL A 11 43.60 -7.16 -43.33
N ALA A 12 42.78 -6.16 -42.90
CA ALA A 12 41.48 -6.44 -42.29
C ALA A 12 40.49 -6.84 -43.38
N THR A 13 40.17 -8.11 -43.46
CA THR A 13 39.02 -8.60 -44.27
C THR A 13 37.73 -8.07 -43.61
N MET A 14 37.14 -7.04 -44.20
CA MET A 14 35.76 -6.65 -43.93
C MET A 14 34.83 -7.83 -44.34
N GLY A 15 34.42 -8.60 -43.33
CA GLY A 15 33.32 -9.53 -43.50
C GLY A 15 32.05 -8.76 -43.91
N VAL A 16 31.55 -8.99 -45.09
CA VAL A 16 30.25 -8.51 -45.54
C VAL A 16 29.20 -9.10 -44.60
N LEU A 17 28.66 -8.27 -43.69
CA LEU A 17 27.48 -8.60 -42.93
C LEU A 17 26.34 -8.79 -43.93
N GLY A 18 25.91 -10.03 -44.08
CA GLY A 18 24.75 -10.39 -44.88
C GLY A 18 23.50 -9.60 -44.43
N PRO A 19 22.51 -9.38 -45.29
CA PRO A 19 21.33 -8.60 -44.95
C PRO A 19 20.68 -9.18 -43.68
N GLY A 20 20.68 -8.39 -42.58
CA GLY A 20 20.09 -8.77 -41.31
C GLY A 20 18.67 -9.27 -41.57
N ALA A 21 18.37 -10.49 -41.10
CA ALA A 21 17.05 -11.08 -41.26
C ALA A 21 15.97 -10.08 -40.85
N ARG A 22 15.07 -9.75 -41.78
CA ARG A 22 14.00 -8.76 -41.60
C ARG A 22 13.12 -9.25 -40.44
N ALA A 23 12.79 -8.34 -39.49
CA ALA A 23 11.85 -8.60 -38.40
C ALA A 23 10.50 -9.08 -38.96
N GLU A 24 9.96 -10.13 -38.37
CA GLU A 24 8.68 -10.70 -38.79
C GLU A 24 7.61 -10.41 -37.75
N THR A 25 6.45 -9.90 -38.21
CA THR A 25 5.28 -9.64 -37.37
C THR A 25 4.19 -10.65 -37.68
N LEU A 26 3.69 -11.33 -36.64
CA LEU A 26 2.50 -12.16 -36.75
C LEU A 26 1.27 -11.36 -36.30
N LYS A 27 0.22 -11.33 -37.14
CA LYS A 27 -1.06 -10.71 -36.83
C LYS A 27 -2.07 -11.76 -36.38
N VAL A 28 -2.79 -11.46 -35.28
CA VAL A 28 -3.76 -12.38 -34.70
C VAL A 28 -5.09 -11.67 -34.43
N ARG A 29 -6.19 -12.43 -34.36
CA ARG A 29 -7.54 -11.88 -34.23
C ARG A 29 -8.40 -12.53 -33.14
N ASP A 30 -7.90 -13.57 -32.49
CA ASP A 30 -8.57 -14.31 -31.44
C ASP A 30 -7.55 -15.04 -30.54
N ALA A 31 -7.99 -15.54 -29.39
CA ALA A 31 -7.15 -16.20 -28.41
C ALA A 31 -6.44 -17.46 -28.99
N ARG A 32 -7.09 -18.20 -29.89
CA ARG A 32 -6.50 -19.39 -30.51
C ARG A 32 -5.35 -19.02 -31.43
N SER A 33 -5.54 -18.05 -32.32
CA SER A 33 -4.49 -17.55 -33.22
C SER A 33 -3.33 -16.90 -32.44
N LEU A 34 -3.62 -16.26 -31.30
CA LEU A 34 -2.61 -15.71 -30.40
C LEU A 34 -1.72 -16.82 -29.82
N GLN A 35 -2.28 -17.90 -29.27
CA GLN A 35 -1.51 -19.03 -28.75
C GLN A 35 -0.66 -19.69 -29.84
N ALA A 36 -1.20 -19.86 -31.06
CA ALA A 36 -0.46 -20.39 -32.20
C ALA A 36 0.71 -19.48 -32.62
N ALA A 37 0.51 -18.15 -32.62
CA ALA A 37 1.56 -17.18 -32.93
C ALA A 37 2.68 -17.20 -31.89
N LEU A 38 2.36 -17.28 -30.60
CA LEU A 38 3.34 -17.39 -29.53
C LEU A 38 4.16 -18.70 -29.64
N ALA A 39 3.51 -19.80 -29.98
CA ALA A 39 4.21 -21.08 -30.21
C ALA A 39 5.20 -20.97 -31.39
N LYS A 40 4.82 -20.33 -32.50
CA LYS A 40 5.71 -20.05 -33.63
C LYS A 40 6.87 -19.14 -33.22
N ALA A 41 6.61 -18.07 -32.49
CA ALA A 41 7.63 -17.11 -32.05
C ALA A 41 8.65 -17.75 -31.09
N ARG A 42 8.27 -18.77 -30.29
CA ARG A 42 9.21 -19.58 -29.48
C ARG A 42 10.12 -20.43 -30.35
N ALA A 43 9.63 -20.92 -31.47
CA ALA A 43 10.39 -21.77 -32.40
C ALA A 43 11.25 -20.95 -33.36
N ASP A 44 10.82 -19.75 -33.74
CA ASP A 44 11.51 -18.91 -34.72
C ASP A 44 11.84 -17.52 -34.15
N ARG A 45 13.11 -17.28 -33.86
CA ARG A 45 13.60 -16.01 -33.28
C ARG A 45 13.53 -14.81 -34.25
N ARG A 46 13.21 -15.00 -35.54
CA ARG A 46 12.95 -13.91 -36.49
C ARG A 46 11.62 -13.23 -36.20
N ILE A 47 10.68 -13.94 -35.60
CA ILE A 47 9.38 -13.42 -35.18
C ILE A 47 9.59 -12.66 -33.87
N ASP A 48 9.68 -11.35 -33.93
CA ASP A 48 9.88 -10.49 -32.76
C ASP A 48 8.64 -9.69 -32.39
N ARG A 49 7.53 -9.82 -33.14
CA ARG A 49 6.28 -9.09 -32.83
C ARG A 49 5.05 -9.98 -33.05
N VAL A 50 4.15 -9.93 -32.08
CA VAL A 50 2.77 -10.44 -32.21
C VAL A 50 1.82 -9.27 -32.04
N GLU A 51 1.03 -8.98 -33.07
CA GLU A 51 0.13 -7.84 -33.17
C GLU A 51 -1.33 -8.33 -33.13
N LEU A 52 -2.08 -7.85 -32.14
CA LEU A 52 -3.47 -8.22 -31.91
C LEU A 52 -4.41 -7.25 -32.62
N ALA A 53 -5.35 -7.76 -33.42
CA ALA A 53 -6.44 -6.97 -33.98
C ALA A 53 -7.41 -6.51 -32.84
N ALA A 54 -8.24 -5.51 -33.13
CA ALA A 54 -9.29 -5.07 -32.22
C ALA A 54 -10.22 -6.22 -31.81
N GLY A 55 -10.61 -6.26 -30.56
CA GLY A 55 -11.53 -7.26 -30.01
C GLY A 55 -11.16 -7.70 -28.59
N THR A 56 -11.98 -8.58 -28.03
CA THR A 56 -11.74 -9.20 -26.74
C THR A 56 -11.22 -10.62 -26.93
N TYR A 57 -10.12 -10.92 -26.27
CA TYR A 57 -9.46 -12.23 -26.27
C TYR A 57 -9.75 -12.92 -24.94
N GLU A 58 -10.77 -13.76 -24.88
CA GLU A 58 -11.11 -14.57 -23.69
C GLU A 58 -10.04 -15.64 -23.50
N LEU A 59 -9.34 -15.59 -22.38
CA LEU A 59 -8.20 -16.47 -22.12
C LEU A 59 -8.63 -17.68 -21.28
N ALA A 60 -8.58 -18.86 -21.89
CA ALA A 60 -8.76 -20.13 -21.18
C ALA A 60 -7.57 -20.49 -20.26
N ALA A 61 -6.41 -19.88 -20.50
CA ALA A 61 -5.19 -19.98 -19.68
C ALA A 61 -4.36 -18.70 -19.86
N PRO A 62 -3.50 -18.34 -18.88
CA PRO A 62 -2.61 -17.19 -19.03
C PRO A 62 -1.67 -17.32 -20.22
N ILE A 63 -1.35 -16.18 -20.83
CA ILE A 63 -0.25 -16.09 -21.80
C ILE A 63 1.06 -16.21 -21.01
N VAL A 64 1.88 -17.20 -21.35
CA VAL A 64 3.21 -17.36 -20.76
C VAL A 64 4.26 -16.82 -21.73
N ILE A 65 5.09 -15.89 -21.27
CA ILE A 65 6.26 -15.37 -21.98
C ILE A 65 7.48 -15.92 -21.22
N ASP A 66 8.10 -16.95 -21.78
CA ASP A 66 9.27 -17.60 -21.21
C ASP A 66 10.58 -17.19 -21.91
N GLU A 67 11.73 -17.68 -21.44
CA GLU A 67 13.06 -17.35 -21.94
C GLU A 67 13.25 -17.64 -23.44
N ARG A 68 12.41 -18.49 -24.05
CA ARG A 68 12.43 -18.77 -25.50
C ARG A 68 11.91 -17.60 -26.33
N LEU A 69 11.09 -16.72 -25.72
CA LEU A 69 10.63 -15.47 -26.33
C LEU A 69 11.60 -14.31 -26.06
N SER A 70 12.65 -14.48 -25.31
CA SER A 70 13.69 -13.46 -25.14
C SER A 70 14.36 -13.09 -26.45
N ARG A 71 14.67 -11.83 -26.63
CA ARG A 71 15.33 -11.30 -27.84
C ARG A 71 16.68 -10.67 -27.46
N ARG A 72 17.10 -9.61 -28.11
CA ARG A 72 18.35 -8.89 -27.85
C ARG A 72 18.08 -7.41 -27.55
N ALA A 73 19.00 -6.79 -26.84
CA ALA A 73 18.92 -5.36 -26.57
C ALA A 73 18.69 -4.54 -27.86
N GLY A 74 17.77 -3.57 -27.77
CA GLY A 74 17.34 -2.74 -28.89
C GLY A 74 16.36 -3.41 -29.89
N ARG A 75 16.08 -4.71 -29.72
CA ARG A 75 15.09 -5.44 -30.54
C ARG A 75 14.32 -6.46 -29.70
N PRO A 76 13.44 -5.98 -28.79
CA PRO A 76 12.69 -6.85 -27.88
C PRO A 76 11.64 -7.69 -28.61
N PHE A 77 11.19 -8.75 -27.97
CA PHE A 77 9.91 -9.39 -28.33
C PHE A 77 8.77 -8.47 -27.92
N VAL A 78 7.83 -8.19 -28.83
CA VAL A 78 6.74 -7.25 -28.59
C VAL A 78 5.39 -7.94 -28.74
N LEU A 79 4.61 -7.96 -27.66
CA LEU A 79 3.18 -8.29 -27.66
C LEU A 79 2.39 -6.98 -27.62
N THR A 80 1.59 -6.68 -28.66
CA THR A 80 0.98 -5.34 -28.77
C THR A 80 -0.36 -5.38 -29.50
N GLY A 81 -1.20 -4.38 -29.27
CA GLY A 81 -2.31 -4.08 -30.16
C GLY A 81 -1.82 -3.56 -31.52
N ALA A 82 -2.64 -3.76 -32.55
CA ALA A 82 -2.43 -3.14 -33.87
C ALA A 82 -2.50 -1.61 -33.73
N PRO A 83 -1.87 -0.85 -34.66
CA PRO A 83 -1.89 0.60 -34.60
C PRO A 83 -3.31 1.20 -34.49
N GLY A 84 -3.50 2.07 -33.51
CA GLY A 84 -4.77 2.77 -33.29
C GLY A 84 -5.86 1.95 -32.55
N VAL A 85 -5.58 0.70 -32.18
CA VAL A 85 -6.53 -0.13 -31.41
C VAL A 85 -5.92 -0.65 -30.11
N ARG A 86 -6.78 -0.94 -29.16
CA ARG A 86 -6.41 -1.51 -27.86
C ARG A 86 -7.25 -2.78 -27.63
N PRO A 87 -6.78 -3.93 -28.09
CA PRO A 87 -7.43 -5.22 -27.83
C PRO A 87 -7.39 -5.57 -26.36
N VAL A 88 -8.43 -6.24 -25.89
CA VAL A 88 -8.61 -6.61 -24.49
C VAL A 88 -8.26 -8.08 -24.29
N LEU A 89 -7.38 -8.36 -23.32
CA LEU A 89 -7.17 -9.67 -22.75
C LEU A 89 -8.11 -9.82 -21.56
N SER A 90 -9.05 -10.76 -21.61
CA SER A 90 -10.04 -10.97 -20.58
C SER A 90 -9.84 -12.29 -19.83
N GLY A 91 -9.93 -12.22 -18.51
CA GLY A 91 -9.90 -13.39 -17.61
C GLY A 91 -11.25 -14.08 -17.45
N ALA A 92 -12.32 -13.54 -18.01
CA ALA A 92 -13.62 -14.16 -18.02
C ALA A 92 -13.89 -14.93 -19.32
N VAL A 93 -14.70 -15.99 -19.21
CA VAL A 93 -15.15 -16.82 -20.33
C VAL A 93 -16.66 -16.84 -20.39
N ALA A 94 -17.20 -16.98 -21.62
CA ALA A 94 -18.63 -17.08 -21.84
C ALA A 94 -19.21 -18.32 -21.17
N LEU A 95 -20.34 -18.16 -20.47
CA LEU A 95 -21.11 -19.28 -19.96
C LEU A 95 -22.00 -19.89 -21.08
N PRO A 96 -22.31 -21.20 -21.01
CA PRO A 96 -23.32 -21.81 -21.87
C PRO A 96 -24.68 -21.13 -21.63
N ALA A 97 -25.62 -21.34 -22.57
CA ALA A 97 -26.98 -20.87 -22.38
C ALA A 97 -27.60 -21.44 -21.11
N LEU A 98 -28.20 -20.56 -20.30
CA LEU A 98 -28.82 -20.87 -19.01
C LEU A 98 -30.32 -20.93 -19.15
N ASP A 99 -30.94 -22.03 -18.71
CA ASP A 99 -32.38 -22.17 -18.69
C ASP A 99 -32.94 -21.70 -17.34
N TRP A 100 -33.33 -20.43 -17.32
CA TRP A 100 -33.83 -19.76 -16.14
C TRP A 100 -35.28 -20.16 -15.78
N ALA A 101 -35.49 -20.63 -14.57
CA ALA A 101 -36.77 -20.85 -13.95
C ALA A 101 -37.01 -19.83 -12.82
N PRO A 102 -38.26 -19.34 -12.64
CA PRO A 102 -38.54 -18.46 -11.51
C PRO A 102 -38.38 -19.24 -10.21
N TRP A 103 -37.90 -18.54 -9.15
CA TRP A 103 -37.77 -19.12 -7.82
C TRP A 103 -38.67 -18.35 -6.83
N GLN A 104 -38.15 -17.39 -6.08
CA GLN A 104 -38.92 -16.59 -5.13
C GLN A 104 -38.50 -15.12 -5.17
N ASP A 105 -39.32 -14.20 -4.76
CA ASP A 105 -39.03 -12.76 -4.56
C ASP A 105 -38.37 -12.09 -5.76
N GLY A 106 -38.73 -12.50 -6.98
CA GLY A 106 -38.18 -11.98 -8.22
C GLY A 106 -36.81 -12.57 -8.56
N ILE A 107 -36.32 -13.55 -7.81
CA ILE A 107 -35.09 -14.30 -8.06
C ILE A 107 -35.38 -15.41 -9.07
N TRP A 108 -34.43 -15.63 -9.97
CA TRP A 108 -34.43 -16.71 -10.95
C TRP A 108 -33.29 -17.67 -10.68
N ARG A 109 -33.44 -18.93 -11.06
CA ARG A 109 -32.35 -19.92 -10.94
C ARG A 109 -32.20 -20.72 -12.22
N ALA A 110 -30.97 -21.15 -12.49
CA ALA A 110 -30.64 -22.03 -13.61
C ALA A 110 -29.66 -23.12 -13.16
N ARG A 111 -29.71 -24.29 -13.78
CA ARG A 111 -28.69 -25.32 -13.54
C ARG A 111 -27.38 -24.90 -14.10
N TYR A 112 -26.32 -25.07 -13.32
CA TYR A 112 -24.95 -24.82 -13.71
C TYR A 112 -24.02 -25.92 -13.20
N ALA A 113 -23.42 -26.67 -14.15
CA ALA A 113 -22.52 -27.79 -13.85
C ALA A 113 -21.05 -27.51 -14.26
N GLY A 114 -20.73 -26.24 -14.54
CA GLY A 114 -19.37 -25.82 -14.90
C GLY A 114 -18.46 -25.60 -13.68
N PRO A 115 -17.20 -25.22 -13.93
CA PRO A 115 -16.26 -24.87 -12.86
C PRO A 115 -16.80 -23.73 -11.98
N PRO A 116 -16.51 -23.72 -10.67
CA PRO A 116 -16.90 -22.62 -9.79
C PRO A 116 -16.17 -21.33 -10.16
N PHE A 117 -16.86 -20.21 -9.98
CA PHE A 117 -16.32 -18.87 -10.21
C PHE A 117 -16.70 -17.95 -9.05
N GLN A 118 -16.02 -16.82 -8.95
CA GLN A 118 -16.29 -15.83 -7.90
C GLN A 118 -16.77 -14.48 -8.48
N ARG A 119 -16.72 -14.30 -9.81
CA ARG A 119 -17.22 -13.12 -10.50
C ARG A 119 -18.09 -13.49 -11.68
N LEU A 120 -19.15 -12.71 -11.89
CA LEU A 120 -20.12 -12.91 -12.96
C LEU A 120 -20.42 -11.58 -13.64
N TRP A 121 -20.54 -11.60 -14.95
CA TRP A 121 -20.95 -10.45 -15.77
C TRP A 121 -22.15 -10.80 -16.63
N LEU A 122 -23.00 -9.82 -16.89
CA LEU A 122 -23.98 -9.85 -17.97
C LEU A 122 -23.55 -8.86 -19.05
N GLY A 123 -23.12 -9.38 -20.18
CA GLY A 123 -22.39 -8.58 -21.17
C GLY A 123 -21.09 -8.02 -20.59
N ARG A 124 -21.00 -6.69 -20.48
CA ARG A 124 -19.88 -5.99 -19.83
C ARG A 124 -20.21 -5.49 -18.42
N GLN A 125 -21.44 -5.68 -17.97
CA GLN A 125 -21.87 -5.24 -16.64
C GLN A 125 -21.46 -6.28 -15.58
N PRO A 126 -20.60 -5.93 -14.63
CA PRO A 126 -20.30 -6.78 -13.49
C PRO A 126 -21.56 -6.94 -12.61
N LEU A 127 -21.81 -8.14 -12.15
CA LEU A 127 -22.88 -8.49 -11.22
C LEU A 127 -22.29 -8.67 -9.82
N VAL A 128 -23.08 -8.34 -8.81
CA VAL A 128 -22.66 -8.37 -7.41
C VAL A 128 -22.93 -9.75 -6.81
N ARG A 129 -21.98 -10.31 -6.11
CA ARG A 129 -22.21 -11.52 -5.33
C ARG A 129 -23.11 -11.20 -4.14
N ALA A 130 -24.16 -12.00 -3.88
CA ALA A 130 -25.11 -11.78 -2.79
C ALA A 130 -24.40 -11.40 -1.48
N ARG A 131 -24.72 -10.24 -0.91
CA ARG A 131 -23.96 -9.66 0.20
C ARG A 131 -24.80 -8.79 1.13
N TYR A 132 -24.30 -8.61 2.36
CA TYR A 132 -24.84 -7.63 3.30
C TYR A 132 -23.71 -6.83 3.97
N PRO A 133 -23.83 -5.48 4.08
CA PRO A 133 -24.85 -4.65 3.43
C PRO A 133 -24.72 -4.67 1.90
N ASN A 134 -25.86 -4.38 1.23
CA ASN A 134 -25.89 -4.33 -0.23
C ASN A 134 -24.91 -3.33 -0.79
N ALA A 135 -24.31 -3.64 -1.93
CA ALA A 135 -23.46 -2.72 -2.64
C ALA A 135 -24.26 -1.51 -3.15
N ALA A 136 -23.82 -0.31 -2.81
CA ALA A 136 -24.39 0.91 -3.36
C ALA A 136 -23.73 1.25 -4.70
N PRO A 137 -24.50 1.58 -5.75
CA PRO A 137 -23.93 1.97 -7.04
C PRO A 137 -22.96 3.14 -6.92
N GLY A 138 -21.76 3.00 -7.51
CA GLY A 138 -20.74 4.04 -7.50
C GLY A 138 -20.01 4.24 -6.17
N VAL A 139 -20.30 3.46 -5.15
CA VAL A 139 -19.60 3.48 -3.86
C VAL A 139 -18.47 2.46 -3.91
N THR A 140 -17.24 2.93 -3.94
CA THR A 140 -16.02 2.10 -3.96
C THR A 140 -15.43 1.88 -2.58
N ARG A 141 -15.89 2.65 -1.56
CA ARG A 141 -15.45 2.53 -0.18
C ARG A 141 -16.09 1.33 0.53
N LEU A 142 -15.44 0.86 1.58
CA LEU A 142 -16.03 -0.12 2.49
C LEU A 142 -17.28 0.48 3.13
N VAL A 143 -18.44 -0.08 2.78
CA VAL A 143 -19.68 0.17 3.50
C VAL A 143 -19.90 -1.02 4.40
N GLY A 144 -19.53 -0.88 5.68
CA GLY A 144 -19.67 -1.92 6.68
C GLY A 144 -20.95 -1.77 7.51
N ALA A 145 -21.34 -2.85 8.17
CA ALA A 145 -22.42 -2.88 9.12
C ALA A 145 -22.02 -3.74 10.33
N ALA A 146 -22.22 -3.20 11.53
CA ALA A 146 -21.87 -3.92 12.77
C ALA A 146 -22.69 -5.21 12.93
N ASP A 147 -23.91 -5.25 12.39
CA ASP A 147 -24.82 -6.40 12.44
C ASP A 147 -24.61 -7.41 11.30
N ALA A 148 -23.57 -7.24 10.45
CA ALA A 148 -23.33 -8.13 9.31
C ALA A 148 -23.20 -9.61 9.68
N THR A 149 -22.78 -9.90 10.91
CA THR A 149 -22.73 -11.26 11.46
C THR A 149 -23.39 -11.35 12.84
N SER A 150 -24.44 -10.55 13.08
CA SER A 150 -25.20 -10.64 14.34
C SER A 150 -25.89 -12.00 14.47
N PRO A 151 -26.13 -12.48 15.70
CA PRO A 151 -26.87 -13.74 15.93
C PRO A 151 -28.23 -13.79 15.22
N GLU A 152 -28.95 -12.67 15.20
CA GLU A 152 -30.27 -12.54 14.57
C GLU A 152 -30.17 -12.68 13.04
N ARG A 153 -29.15 -12.14 12.41
CA ARG A 153 -28.87 -12.27 10.99
C ARG A 153 -28.44 -13.68 10.65
N VAL A 154 -27.47 -14.21 11.37
CA VAL A 154 -26.93 -15.56 11.18
C VAL A 154 -27.99 -16.63 11.39
N ALA A 155 -28.97 -16.42 12.28
CA ALA A 155 -30.06 -17.36 12.49
C ALA A 155 -30.91 -17.61 11.21
N ARG A 156 -30.98 -16.61 10.31
CA ARG A 156 -31.74 -16.71 9.04
C ARG A 156 -30.98 -17.51 7.96
N TRP A 157 -29.68 -17.62 8.04
CA TRP A 157 -28.87 -18.32 7.05
C TRP A 157 -28.99 -19.84 7.24
N HIS A 158 -29.35 -20.54 6.20
CA HIS A 158 -29.46 -22.00 6.24
C HIS A 158 -28.09 -22.66 6.20
N ASP A 159 -27.30 -22.31 5.19
CA ASP A 159 -25.95 -22.89 4.98
C ASP A 159 -24.97 -21.80 4.53
N PRO A 160 -24.28 -21.16 5.47
CA PRO A 160 -23.30 -20.12 5.16
C PRO A 160 -21.91 -20.68 4.79
N ASP A 161 -21.75 -21.99 4.52
CA ASP A 161 -20.49 -22.57 4.11
C ASP A 161 -20.02 -21.98 2.76
N GLY A 162 -18.79 -21.45 2.74
CA GLY A 162 -18.24 -20.76 1.59
C GLY A 162 -18.55 -19.27 1.52
N ALA A 163 -19.27 -18.72 2.51
CA ALA A 163 -19.39 -17.28 2.67
C ALA A 163 -18.05 -16.68 3.14
N VAL A 164 -17.89 -15.37 2.98
CA VAL A 164 -16.68 -14.63 3.39
C VAL A 164 -17.09 -13.41 4.19
N LEU A 165 -16.49 -13.28 5.36
CA LEU A 165 -16.49 -12.04 6.12
C LEU A 165 -15.33 -11.18 5.65
N HIS A 166 -15.60 -10.00 5.11
CA HIS A 166 -14.65 -8.94 4.85
C HIS A 166 -14.72 -7.93 5.99
N ALA A 167 -13.59 -7.48 6.48
CA ALA A 167 -13.55 -6.49 7.54
C ALA A 167 -12.28 -5.64 7.44
N LEU A 168 -12.27 -4.50 8.10
CA LEU A 168 -11.01 -3.89 8.48
C LEU A 168 -10.38 -4.69 9.63
N HIS A 169 -9.08 -4.63 9.74
CA HIS A 169 -8.31 -5.04 10.90
C HIS A 169 -8.77 -4.30 12.16
N GLY A 170 -8.68 -4.90 13.33
CA GLY A 170 -9.19 -4.33 14.58
C GLY A 170 -8.69 -2.91 14.88
N ASN A 171 -7.44 -2.60 14.52
CA ASN A 171 -6.88 -1.24 14.62
C ASN A 171 -7.06 -0.40 13.35
N GLY A 172 -7.76 -0.89 12.33
CA GLY A 172 -7.97 -0.15 11.09
C GLY A 172 -6.76 -0.04 10.16
N TRP A 173 -5.68 -0.82 10.38
CA TRP A 173 -4.44 -0.69 9.59
C TRP A 173 -4.46 -1.42 8.25
N GLY A 174 -5.50 -2.14 7.93
CA GLY A 174 -5.67 -2.83 6.66
C GLY A 174 -6.94 -3.65 6.61
N GLY A 175 -7.15 -4.37 5.51
CA GLY A 175 -8.26 -5.28 5.33
C GLY A 175 -7.92 -6.71 5.72
N VAL A 176 -8.93 -7.44 6.14
CA VAL A 176 -8.86 -8.89 6.40
C VAL A 176 -10.07 -9.58 5.81
N GLN A 177 -9.87 -10.82 5.36
CA GLN A 177 -10.92 -11.70 4.89
C GLN A 177 -10.91 -12.96 5.72
N VAL A 178 -12.10 -13.39 6.16
CA VAL A 178 -12.26 -14.59 6.99
C VAL A 178 -13.26 -15.52 6.30
N PRO A 179 -12.83 -16.70 5.83
CA PRO A 179 -13.76 -17.69 5.31
C PRO A 179 -14.73 -18.16 6.39
N ILE A 180 -15.99 -18.29 6.04
CA ILE A 180 -17.02 -18.91 6.89
C ILE A 180 -17.18 -20.37 6.44
N LEU A 181 -16.99 -21.31 7.38
CA LEU A 181 -16.98 -22.75 7.14
C LEU A 181 -18.31 -23.42 7.56
N GLY A 182 -19.35 -22.64 7.78
CA GLY A 182 -20.65 -23.10 8.23
C GLY A 182 -21.02 -22.64 9.64
N LYS A 183 -21.89 -23.36 10.31
CA LYS A 183 -22.33 -23.10 11.68
C LYS A 183 -21.83 -24.17 12.65
N ASN A 184 -21.65 -23.78 13.90
CA ASN A 184 -21.48 -24.67 15.05
C ASN A 184 -22.84 -25.22 15.53
N ALA A 185 -22.82 -26.19 16.44
CA ALA A 185 -24.04 -26.79 16.99
C ALA A 185 -24.93 -25.78 17.75
N ASP A 186 -24.36 -24.71 18.28
CA ASP A 186 -25.07 -23.61 18.96
C ASP A 186 -25.62 -22.55 18.00
N GLY A 187 -25.44 -22.72 16.69
CA GLY A 187 -25.85 -21.78 15.66
C GLY A 187 -24.89 -20.64 15.38
N SER A 188 -23.79 -20.50 16.13
CA SER A 188 -22.75 -19.51 15.85
C SER A 188 -21.96 -19.86 14.59
N LEU A 189 -21.30 -18.84 13.97
CA LEU A 189 -20.48 -19.06 12.79
C LEU A 189 -19.17 -19.78 13.12
N ARG A 190 -18.80 -20.72 12.26
CA ARG A 190 -17.49 -21.36 12.27
C ARG A 190 -16.60 -20.67 11.24
N TYR A 191 -15.54 -20.01 11.71
CA TYR A 191 -14.61 -19.27 10.89
C TYR A 191 -13.38 -20.09 10.50
N GLY A 192 -12.86 -19.85 9.32
CA GLY A 192 -11.55 -20.32 8.87
C GLY A 192 -10.42 -19.36 9.27
N ALA A 193 -9.23 -19.62 8.77
CA ALA A 193 -8.07 -18.76 9.01
C ALA A 193 -8.23 -17.39 8.32
N GLN A 194 -7.87 -16.33 9.03
CA GLN A 194 -7.85 -14.98 8.51
C GLN A 194 -6.78 -14.83 7.42
N VAL A 195 -7.11 -14.10 6.35
CA VAL A 195 -6.21 -13.75 5.24
C VAL A 195 -6.09 -12.23 5.16
N GLY A 196 -5.04 -11.73 4.54
CA GLY A 196 -4.81 -10.31 4.25
C GLY A 196 -3.83 -9.62 5.21
N ASN A 197 -3.79 -10.02 6.48
CA ASN A 197 -2.90 -9.45 7.46
C ASN A 197 -2.25 -10.57 8.30
N ASN A 198 -0.97 -10.41 8.67
CA ASN A 198 -0.24 -11.40 9.49
C ASN A 198 -0.21 -11.07 10.98
N ARG A 199 -0.70 -9.91 11.42
CA ARG A 199 -0.90 -9.64 12.85
C ARG A 199 -2.13 -10.36 13.39
N ALA A 200 -1.98 -11.01 14.54
CA ALA A 200 -3.06 -11.71 15.20
C ALA A 200 -4.02 -10.73 15.89
N MET A 201 -4.78 -9.97 15.12
CA MET A 201 -5.83 -9.08 15.62
C MET A 201 -7.20 -9.49 15.08
N PRO A 202 -8.27 -9.36 15.88
CA PRO A 202 -9.60 -9.69 15.41
C PRO A 202 -10.05 -8.73 14.31
N PRO A 203 -10.95 -9.18 13.43
CA PRO A 203 -11.65 -8.29 12.49
C PRO A 203 -12.43 -7.20 13.23
N SER A 204 -12.51 -5.98 12.65
CA SER A 204 -13.33 -4.89 13.18
C SER A 204 -14.77 -5.37 13.43
N THR A 205 -15.35 -4.92 14.53
CA THR A 205 -16.75 -5.21 14.86
C THR A 205 -17.75 -4.28 14.18
N ARG A 206 -17.30 -3.21 13.54
CA ARG A 206 -18.12 -2.19 12.88
C ARG A 206 -17.94 -2.19 11.36
N ASP A 207 -16.68 -2.19 10.94
CA ASP A 207 -16.30 -1.98 9.54
C ASP A 207 -16.16 -3.36 8.87
N ARG A 208 -17.30 -4.01 8.62
CA ARG A 208 -17.39 -5.38 8.11
C ARG A 208 -18.60 -5.58 7.18
N TRP A 209 -18.48 -6.52 6.27
CA TRP A 209 -19.55 -6.99 5.42
C TRP A 209 -19.37 -8.49 5.10
N VAL A 210 -20.46 -9.15 4.74
CA VAL A 210 -20.44 -10.58 4.40
C VAL A 210 -20.91 -10.76 2.96
N GLU A 211 -20.30 -11.70 2.23
CA GLU A 211 -20.74 -12.08 0.88
C GLU A 211 -20.90 -13.59 0.72
N ASN A 212 -21.55 -13.97 -0.37
CA ASN A 212 -21.82 -15.35 -0.74
C ASN A 212 -22.74 -16.06 0.25
N VAL A 213 -23.84 -15.42 0.58
CA VAL A 213 -24.93 -15.97 1.39
C VAL A 213 -26.23 -15.90 0.58
N LEU A 214 -26.92 -17.03 0.40
CA LEU A 214 -28.13 -17.11 -0.42
C LEU A 214 -29.24 -16.22 0.13
N GLU A 215 -29.44 -16.18 1.46
CA GLU A 215 -30.44 -15.38 2.12
C GLU A 215 -30.21 -13.86 2.09
N GLU A 216 -29.03 -13.44 1.67
CA GLU A 216 -28.70 -12.04 1.39
C GLU A 216 -28.79 -11.70 -0.12
N LEU A 217 -29.40 -12.57 -0.93
CA LEU A 217 -29.68 -12.33 -2.35
C LEU A 217 -30.99 -11.52 -2.48
N ASP A 218 -30.93 -10.22 -2.20
CA ASP A 218 -32.13 -9.39 -2.07
C ASP A 218 -32.10 -8.10 -2.91
N ALA A 219 -30.96 -7.74 -3.52
CA ALA A 219 -30.82 -6.55 -4.36
C ALA A 219 -30.71 -6.87 -5.87
N PRO A 220 -31.23 -5.99 -6.76
CA PRO A 220 -31.08 -6.16 -8.21
C PRO A 220 -29.62 -6.25 -8.66
N GLY A 221 -29.30 -7.23 -9.49
CA GLY A 221 -27.95 -7.49 -9.98
C GLY A 221 -27.14 -8.42 -9.08
N GLU A 222 -27.68 -8.87 -7.99
CA GLU A 222 -27.03 -9.86 -7.14
C GLU A 222 -27.21 -11.29 -7.63
N TRP A 223 -26.18 -12.12 -7.38
CA TRP A 223 -26.17 -13.54 -7.74
C TRP A 223 -25.55 -14.40 -6.63
N PHE A 224 -25.91 -15.69 -6.62
CA PHE A 224 -25.36 -16.70 -5.75
C PHE A 224 -25.17 -18.02 -6.51
N LEU A 225 -24.01 -18.67 -6.33
CA LEU A 225 -23.73 -19.98 -6.90
C LEU A 225 -23.71 -21.05 -5.80
N ASP A 226 -24.77 -21.86 -5.77
CA ASP A 226 -24.81 -23.04 -4.92
C ASP A 226 -23.97 -24.16 -5.55
N ARG A 227 -22.80 -24.39 -4.96
CA ARG A 227 -21.85 -25.43 -5.44
C ARG A 227 -22.28 -26.85 -5.05
N LYS A 228 -23.11 -27.01 -4.03
CA LYS A 228 -23.57 -28.32 -3.54
C LYS A 228 -24.64 -28.89 -4.47
N ASP A 229 -25.59 -28.06 -4.79
CA ASP A 229 -26.75 -28.46 -5.57
C ASP A 229 -26.67 -28.04 -7.05
N GLY A 230 -25.63 -27.30 -7.46
CA GLY A 230 -25.41 -26.89 -8.84
C GLY A 230 -26.46 -25.93 -9.38
N TRP A 231 -26.88 -24.95 -8.57
CA TRP A 231 -27.80 -23.90 -8.97
C TRP A 231 -27.10 -22.54 -8.98
N LEU A 232 -27.26 -21.82 -10.07
CA LEU A 232 -26.97 -20.39 -10.14
C LEU A 232 -28.25 -19.61 -9.92
N TYR A 233 -28.28 -18.77 -8.88
CA TYR A 233 -29.38 -17.87 -8.56
C TYR A 233 -29.01 -16.44 -8.98
N LEU A 234 -30.00 -15.70 -9.47
CA LEU A 234 -29.83 -14.31 -9.90
C LEU A 234 -31.09 -13.51 -9.58
N LYS A 235 -30.94 -12.37 -8.93
CA LYS A 235 -31.93 -11.31 -8.93
C LYS A 235 -31.60 -10.35 -10.07
N PRO A 236 -32.33 -10.36 -11.18
CA PRO A 236 -31.92 -9.64 -12.39
C PRO A 236 -31.76 -8.14 -12.15
N PRO A 237 -30.82 -7.45 -12.81
CA PRO A 237 -30.68 -5.99 -12.72
C PRO A 237 -31.95 -5.26 -13.15
N THR A 238 -32.68 -5.84 -14.09
CA THR A 238 -34.01 -5.37 -14.53
C THR A 238 -35.02 -6.46 -14.24
N PRO A 239 -36.19 -6.15 -13.61
CA PRO A 239 -37.21 -7.15 -13.31
C PRO A 239 -37.65 -7.96 -14.52
N GLY A 240 -37.82 -9.27 -14.36
CA GLY A 240 -38.22 -10.19 -15.39
C GLY A 240 -37.26 -11.37 -15.59
N ARG A 241 -37.55 -12.23 -16.58
CA ARG A 241 -36.69 -13.38 -16.87
C ARG A 241 -35.32 -12.91 -17.40
N PRO A 242 -34.20 -13.38 -16.82
CA PRO A 242 -32.90 -13.09 -17.35
C PRO A 242 -32.71 -13.65 -18.77
N PRO A 243 -31.82 -13.06 -19.62
CA PRO A 243 -31.50 -13.65 -20.90
C PRO A 243 -30.85 -15.02 -20.75
N ALA A 244 -31.09 -15.92 -21.71
CA ALA A 244 -30.48 -17.26 -21.66
C ALA A 244 -28.95 -17.24 -21.92
N SER A 245 -28.43 -16.19 -22.56
CA SER A 245 -27.03 -16.06 -22.95
C SER A 245 -26.49 -14.67 -22.64
N GLY A 246 -25.19 -14.46 -22.87
CA GLY A 246 -24.52 -13.20 -22.59
C GLY A 246 -23.89 -13.14 -21.19
N PHE A 247 -23.97 -14.21 -20.41
CA PHE A 247 -23.26 -14.32 -19.13
C PHE A 247 -21.80 -14.72 -19.38
N ARG A 248 -20.91 -14.14 -18.59
CA ARG A 248 -19.48 -14.46 -18.54
C ARG A 248 -19.05 -14.68 -17.10
N ALA A 249 -18.23 -15.67 -16.83
CA ALA A 249 -17.73 -15.98 -15.50
C ALA A 249 -16.22 -15.85 -15.45
N GLY A 250 -15.68 -15.45 -14.31
CA GLY A 250 -14.25 -15.40 -14.06
C GLY A 250 -13.62 -16.78 -14.18
N ALA A 251 -12.46 -16.84 -14.84
CA ALA A 251 -11.72 -18.07 -15.09
C ALA A 251 -10.22 -17.93 -14.80
N GLN A 252 -9.67 -16.72 -14.87
CA GLN A 252 -8.25 -16.48 -14.71
C GLN A 252 -8.00 -15.38 -13.66
N GLU A 253 -6.99 -15.59 -12.82
CA GLU A 253 -6.44 -14.57 -11.91
C GLU A 253 -5.24 -13.83 -12.50
N ALA A 254 -4.56 -14.42 -13.48
CA ALA A 254 -3.47 -13.84 -14.25
C ALA A 254 -3.77 -13.93 -15.74
N LEU A 255 -3.38 -12.90 -16.51
CA LEU A 255 -3.58 -12.86 -17.96
C LEU A 255 -2.26 -13.03 -18.71
N VAL A 256 -1.17 -12.46 -18.18
CA VAL A 256 0.18 -12.61 -18.74
C VAL A 256 1.16 -12.95 -17.61
N ARG A 257 1.96 -13.99 -17.84
CA ARG A 257 3.08 -14.37 -16.99
C ARG A 257 4.38 -14.28 -17.76
N ILE A 258 5.29 -13.43 -17.30
CA ILE A 258 6.64 -13.27 -17.84
C ILE A 258 7.57 -13.94 -16.85
N GLU A 259 7.89 -15.22 -17.11
CA GLU A 259 8.52 -16.09 -16.11
C GLU A 259 9.70 -16.84 -16.73
N GLY A 260 10.93 -16.53 -16.29
CA GLY A 260 12.11 -17.33 -16.63
C GLY A 260 12.22 -18.59 -15.79
N ARG A 261 12.31 -19.76 -16.42
CA ARG A 261 12.45 -21.06 -15.73
C ARG A 261 13.87 -21.55 -15.69
N ALA A 262 14.49 -21.70 -16.84
CA ALA A 262 15.88 -22.15 -16.96
C ALA A 262 16.88 -20.98 -16.98
N ALA A 263 16.43 -19.80 -17.44
CA ALA A 263 17.19 -18.55 -17.48
C ALA A 263 16.23 -17.37 -17.36
N PRO A 264 16.71 -16.18 -16.99
CA PRO A 264 15.87 -14.98 -16.97
C PRO A 264 15.27 -14.68 -18.34
N VAL A 265 13.98 -14.32 -18.36
CA VAL A 265 13.36 -13.71 -19.56
C VAL A 265 13.95 -12.32 -19.74
N HIS A 266 14.26 -11.95 -20.99
CA HIS A 266 14.83 -10.62 -21.21
C HIS A 266 14.41 -10.01 -22.57
N ASP A 267 14.49 -8.67 -22.63
CA ASP A 267 14.13 -7.89 -23.83
C ASP A 267 12.73 -8.21 -24.32
N VAL A 268 11.73 -7.94 -23.49
CA VAL A 268 10.30 -8.17 -23.76
C VAL A 268 9.52 -6.87 -23.55
N SER A 269 8.54 -6.59 -24.43
CA SER A 269 7.59 -5.50 -24.28
C SER A 269 6.16 -5.99 -24.45
N VAL A 270 5.29 -5.65 -23.50
CA VAL A 270 3.84 -5.84 -23.54
C VAL A 270 3.20 -4.47 -23.51
N GLN A 271 2.48 -4.08 -24.57
CA GLN A 271 2.03 -2.69 -24.71
C GLN A 271 0.75 -2.53 -25.53
N HIS A 272 0.05 -1.38 -25.35
CA HIS A 272 -1.17 -1.02 -26.08
C HIS A 272 -2.27 -2.09 -25.99
N LEU A 273 -2.46 -2.68 -24.81
CA LEU A 273 -3.45 -3.71 -24.51
C LEU A 273 -4.39 -3.26 -23.38
N GLY A 274 -5.59 -3.85 -23.33
CA GLY A 274 -6.47 -3.86 -22.16
C GLY A 274 -6.32 -5.17 -21.40
N PHE A 275 -6.43 -5.11 -20.08
CA PHE A 275 -6.44 -6.25 -19.15
C PHE A 275 -7.69 -6.13 -18.30
N GLU A 276 -8.62 -7.09 -18.41
CA GLU A 276 -9.93 -7.02 -17.76
C GLU A 276 -10.37 -8.36 -17.16
N ASP A 277 -11.35 -8.30 -16.26
CA ASP A 277 -12.20 -9.41 -15.82
C ASP A 277 -11.44 -10.57 -15.13
N THR A 278 -10.45 -10.29 -14.28
CA THR A 278 -9.79 -11.36 -13.54
C THR A 278 -10.58 -11.81 -12.31
N GLU A 279 -10.37 -13.07 -11.86
CA GLU A 279 -10.87 -13.59 -10.60
C GLU A 279 -10.24 -12.89 -9.39
N PRO A 280 -10.97 -12.80 -8.25
CA PRO A 280 -10.42 -12.28 -7.00
C PRO A 280 -9.33 -13.20 -6.43
N THR A 281 -8.35 -12.58 -5.76
CA THR A 281 -7.22 -13.29 -5.17
C THR A 281 -7.16 -13.23 -3.64
N PHE A 282 -8.09 -12.55 -3.00
CA PHE A 282 -8.07 -12.25 -1.56
C PHE A 282 -8.11 -13.47 -0.62
N LEU A 283 -8.64 -14.61 -1.08
CA LEU A 283 -8.61 -15.88 -0.32
C LEU A 283 -7.50 -16.84 -0.76
N LYS A 284 -6.60 -16.41 -1.64
CA LYS A 284 -5.50 -17.25 -2.09
C LYS A 284 -4.42 -17.37 -1.01
N ALA A 285 -3.60 -18.42 -1.12
CA ALA A 285 -2.47 -18.59 -0.23
C ALA A 285 -1.50 -17.41 -0.40
N ALA A 286 -1.44 -16.57 0.60
CA ALA A 286 -0.56 -15.40 0.65
C ALA A 286 0.55 -15.64 1.66
N GLU A 287 1.76 -15.22 1.33
CA GLU A 287 2.88 -15.26 2.27
C GLU A 287 2.91 -13.99 3.14
N PRO A 288 3.31 -14.10 4.42
CA PRO A 288 3.57 -12.92 5.24
C PRO A 288 4.80 -12.19 4.69
N LEU A 289 4.73 -10.86 4.63
CA LEU A 289 5.91 -10.02 4.42
C LEU A 289 6.65 -9.81 5.74
N LEU A 290 7.88 -9.30 5.66
CA LEU A 290 8.76 -9.15 6.83
C LEU A 290 8.09 -8.22 7.87
N ARG A 291 8.07 -8.62 9.13
CA ARG A 291 7.60 -7.86 10.32
C ARG A 291 6.46 -6.89 10.05
N SER A 292 5.68 -7.16 9.05
CA SER A 292 4.69 -6.23 8.55
C SER A 292 3.28 -6.68 8.89
N ASP A 293 2.35 -5.79 8.64
CA ASP A 293 0.93 -6.04 8.73
C ASP A 293 0.39 -6.61 7.43
N TRP A 294 1.27 -7.14 6.56
CA TRP A 294 0.93 -7.45 5.19
C TRP A 294 1.18 -8.91 4.84
N LYS A 295 0.19 -9.55 4.23
CA LYS A 295 0.35 -10.80 3.49
C LYS A 295 0.19 -10.49 2.00
N PHE A 296 1.02 -11.08 1.16
CA PHE A 296 1.03 -10.78 -0.26
C PHE A 296 0.87 -12.03 -1.11
N TYR A 297 -0.08 -12.00 -2.04
CA TYR A 297 -0.23 -13.02 -3.08
C TYR A 297 0.49 -12.57 -4.34
N ARG A 298 1.51 -13.33 -4.78
CA ARG A 298 2.46 -12.91 -5.82
C ARG A 298 1.92 -13.04 -7.26
N VAL A 299 0.61 -12.83 -7.46
CA VAL A 299 -0.03 -12.90 -8.78
C VAL A 299 -0.79 -11.60 -9.05
N GLY A 300 -0.52 -11.03 -10.21
CA GLY A 300 -1.29 -9.93 -10.79
C GLY A 300 -1.82 -10.32 -12.16
N ALA A 301 -2.65 -9.47 -12.75
CA ALA A 301 -3.07 -9.64 -14.16
C ALA A 301 -1.85 -9.77 -15.07
N VAL A 302 -0.77 -9.04 -14.77
CA VAL A 302 0.58 -9.27 -15.32
C VAL A 302 1.53 -9.62 -14.17
N THR A 303 2.15 -10.79 -14.24
CA THR A 303 3.19 -11.23 -13.29
C THR A 303 4.54 -11.30 -13.97
N ILE A 304 5.59 -10.77 -13.33
CA ILE A 304 6.97 -10.73 -13.85
C ILE A 304 7.89 -11.33 -12.80
N GLU A 305 8.58 -12.40 -13.14
CA GLU A 305 9.51 -13.08 -12.23
C GLU A 305 10.69 -13.69 -12.98
N ASN A 306 11.88 -13.68 -12.40
CA ASN A 306 13.13 -14.09 -13.03
C ASN A 306 13.27 -13.48 -14.44
N ALA A 307 13.29 -12.14 -14.49
CA ALA A 307 13.23 -11.39 -15.73
C ALA A 307 14.09 -10.12 -15.68
N ARG A 308 14.52 -9.63 -16.84
CA ARG A 308 15.23 -8.36 -16.97
C ARG A 308 14.87 -7.65 -18.29
N ASP A 309 15.06 -6.34 -18.32
CA ASP A 309 14.77 -5.52 -19.52
C ASP A 309 13.34 -5.77 -20.06
N VAL A 310 12.35 -5.71 -19.16
CA VAL A 310 10.93 -5.92 -19.45
C VAL A 310 10.17 -4.62 -19.38
N ARG A 311 9.28 -4.37 -20.36
CA ARG A 311 8.40 -3.21 -20.37
C ARG A 311 6.93 -3.63 -20.43
N VAL A 312 6.11 -3.06 -19.53
CA VAL A 312 4.64 -3.09 -19.59
C VAL A 312 4.18 -1.65 -19.73
N ALA A 313 3.59 -1.30 -20.86
CA ALA A 313 3.36 0.11 -21.14
C ALA A 313 2.11 0.43 -21.97
N ASP A 314 1.65 1.68 -21.80
CA ASP A 314 0.55 2.24 -22.58
C ASP A 314 -0.69 1.33 -22.59
N ALA A 315 -0.95 0.65 -21.47
CA ALA A 315 -2.02 -0.31 -21.29
C ALA A 315 -3.13 0.24 -20.38
N ASP A 316 -4.30 -0.41 -20.44
CA ASP A 316 -5.40 -0.15 -19.51
C ASP A 316 -5.66 -1.42 -18.67
N PHE A 317 -5.71 -1.26 -17.36
CA PHE A 317 -6.06 -2.30 -16.40
C PHE A 317 -7.34 -1.89 -15.70
N VAL A 318 -8.41 -2.64 -15.90
CA VAL A 318 -9.71 -2.29 -15.36
C VAL A 318 -10.50 -3.55 -14.99
N ASP A 319 -11.36 -3.43 -13.98
CA ASP A 319 -12.22 -4.51 -13.51
C ASP A 319 -11.47 -5.81 -13.19
N LEU A 320 -10.32 -5.69 -12.50
CA LEU A 320 -9.54 -6.82 -12.04
C LEU A 320 -9.98 -7.24 -10.62
N GLY A 321 -10.03 -8.54 -10.38
CA GLY A 321 -10.37 -9.09 -9.07
C GLY A 321 -9.23 -9.03 -8.03
N GLY A 322 -7.97 -8.88 -8.48
CA GLY A 322 -6.77 -8.83 -7.66
C GLY A 322 -5.83 -7.68 -8.04
N HIS A 323 -4.50 -7.95 -7.97
CA HIS A 323 -3.46 -6.98 -8.33
C HIS A 323 -3.36 -6.79 -9.85
N ALA A 324 -2.89 -5.61 -10.30
CA ALA A 324 -2.69 -5.37 -11.72
C ALA A 324 -1.31 -5.87 -12.20
N VAL A 325 -0.20 -5.32 -11.68
CA VAL A 325 1.16 -5.73 -12.08
C VAL A 325 1.96 -6.12 -10.85
N VAL A 326 2.50 -7.34 -10.86
CA VAL A 326 3.38 -7.84 -9.78
C VAL A 326 4.75 -8.19 -10.36
N VAL A 327 5.78 -7.48 -9.89
CA VAL A 327 7.19 -7.76 -10.16
C VAL A 327 7.76 -8.44 -8.93
N SER A 328 8.11 -9.73 -9.06
CA SER A 328 8.41 -10.60 -7.94
C SER A 328 9.79 -11.26 -8.06
N GLY A 329 10.41 -11.52 -6.93
CA GLY A 329 11.69 -12.24 -6.89
C GLY A 329 12.77 -11.55 -7.70
N ARG A 330 13.64 -12.30 -8.39
CA ARG A 330 14.69 -11.71 -9.22
C ARG A 330 14.09 -11.00 -10.44
N ALA A 331 14.19 -9.67 -10.43
CA ALA A 331 13.76 -8.85 -11.55
C ALA A 331 14.64 -7.59 -11.65
N GLU A 332 14.98 -7.18 -12.88
CA GLU A 332 15.96 -6.12 -13.14
C GLU A 332 15.55 -5.30 -14.36
N HIS A 333 15.65 -3.96 -14.29
CA HIS A 333 15.26 -3.05 -15.37
C HIS A 333 13.84 -3.30 -15.89
N VAL A 334 12.89 -3.55 -14.98
CA VAL A 334 11.47 -3.68 -15.31
C VAL A 334 10.84 -2.29 -15.31
N ARG A 335 10.19 -1.90 -16.39
CA ARG A 335 9.55 -0.60 -16.55
C ARG A 335 8.05 -0.74 -16.75
N ILE A 336 7.27 -0.20 -15.80
CA ILE A 336 5.81 -0.13 -15.84
C ILE A 336 5.43 1.33 -16.10
N ALA A 337 5.02 1.66 -17.36
CA ALA A 337 4.96 3.06 -17.77
C ALA A 337 3.77 3.44 -18.65
N GLY A 338 3.16 4.58 -18.40
CA GLY A 338 2.09 5.13 -19.23
C GLY A 338 0.77 4.35 -19.16
N ASN A 339 0.56 3.59 -18.08
CA ASN A 339 -0.63 2.76 -17.91
C ASN A 339 -1.75 3.51 -17.21
N HIS A 340 -3.00 3.15 -17.49
CA HIS A 340 -4.19 3.54 -16.74
C HIS A 340 -4.66 2.32 -15.94
N ILE A 341 -4.60 2.39 -14.62
CA ILE A 341 -4.91 1.28 -13.70
C ILE A 341 -6.02 1.74 -12.77
N HIS A 342 -7.21 1.15 -12.89
CA HIS A 342 -8.34 1.56 -12.07
C HIS A 342 -9.38 0.45 -11.90
N ALA A 343 -10.30 0.63 -10.94
CA ALA A 343 -11.38 -0.31 -10.62
C ALA A 343 -10.84 -1.74 -10.39
N ILE A 344 -9.80 -1.89 -9.56
CA ILE A 344 -9.16 -3.17 -9.29
C ILE A 344 -9.28 -3.59 -7.82
N GLY A 345 -9.30 -4.91 -7.58
CA GLY A 345 -9.51 -5.49 -6.26
C GLY A 345 -8.35 -5.32 -5.28
N GLY A 346 -7.11 -5.12 -5.75
CA GLY A 346 -5.92 -5.05 -4.92
C GLY A 346 -4.94 -3.94 -5.29
N THR A 347 -3.63 -4.18 -5.12
CA THR A 347 -2.52 -3.27 -5.42
C THR A 347 -2.32 -3.07 -6.92
N ALA A 348 -2.02 -1.82 -7.34
CA ALA A 348 -1.84 -1.54 -8.76
C ALA A 348 -0.48 -2.01 -9.28
N VAL A 349 0.64 -1.60 -8.66
CA VAL A 349 1.99 -2.03 -9.04
C VAL A 349 2.74 -2.47 -7.78
N ALA A 350 3.35 -3.65 -7.82
CA ALA A 350 4.14 -4.16 -6.71
C ALA A 350 5.53 -4.61 -7.16
N PHE A 351 6.56 -4.20 -6.40
CA PHE A 351 7.93 -4.68 -6.49
C PHE A 351 8.27 -5.40 -5.19
N VAL A 352 8.23 -6.72 -5.17
CA VAL A 352 8.31 -7.51 -3.94
C VAL A 352 9.36 -8.62 -4.08
N GLY A 353 10.48 -8.48 -3.37
CA GLY A 353 11.53 -9.48 -3.27
C GLY A 353 11.08 -10.73 -2.52
N ARG A 354 11.93 -11.72 -2.46
CA ARG A 354 11.69 -12.93 -1.68
C ARG A 354 12.45 -12.89 -0.35
N PRO A 355 11.93 -13.49 0.72
CA PRO A 355 12.60 -13.54 2.02
C PRO A 355 14.04 -14.09 1.97
N GLU A 356 14.37 -14.95 1.00
CA GLU A 356 15.72 -15.47 0.78
C GLU A 356 16.75 -14.37 0.42
N ALA A 357 16.27 -13.21 -0.05
CA ALA A 357 17.14 -12.08 -0.31
C ALA A 357 17.52 -11.33 0.98
N VAL A 358 16.79 -11.52 2.06
CA VAL A 358 16.98 -10.81 3.33
C VAL A 358 17.94 -11.58 4.24
N ARG A 359 18.83 -10.87 4.93
CA ARG A 359 19.67 -11.43 5.97
C ARG A 359 18.90 -11.50 7.27
N SER A 360 18.77 -12.70 7.86
CA SER A 360 18.03 -12.92 9.11
C SER A 360 16.57 -12.41 9.04
N PRO A 361 15.74 -12.91 8.10
CA PRO A 361 14.36 -12.44 7.95
C PRO A 361 13.55 -12.75 9.22
N LEU A 362 12.76 -11.78 9.66
CA LEU A 362 11.81 -11.87 10.78
C LEU A 362 10.41 -11.57 10.24
N PHE A 363 9.39 -12.26 10.72
CA PHE A 363 8.04 -12.17 10.16
C PHE A 363 7.01 -11.60 11.14
N GLU A 364 7.23 -11.75 12.44
CA GLU A 364 6.32 -11.24 13.46
C GLU A 364 6.81 -9.90 14.01
N TYR A 365 5.89 -8.99 14.28
CA TYR A 365 6.20 -7.63 14.74
C TYR A 365 7.12 -7.60 15.99
N HIS A 366 6.89 -8.49 16.94
CA HIS A 366 7.61 -8.53 18.22
C HIS A 366 8.91 -9.34 18.18
N GLU A 367 9.22 -10.00 17.08
CA GLU A 367 10.50 -10.70 16.92
C GLU A 367 11.67 -9.71 16.89
N SER A 368 12.77 -10.07 17.48
CA SER A 368 14.02 -9.31 17.46
C SER A 368 15.22 -10.23 17.53
N LEU A 369 16.36 -9.76 17.05
CA LEU A 369 17.63 -10.45 17.16
C LEU A 369 18.42 -9.91 18.38
N ASP A 370 19.13 -10.81 19.05
CA ASP A 370 20.17 -10.37 19.99
C ASP A 370 21.24 -9.57 19.22
N LEU A 371 21.77 -8.50 19.83
CA LEU A 371 22.76 -7.64 19.19
C LEU A 371 23.97 -8.43 18.64
N ALA A 372 24.42 -9.44 19.38
CA ALA A 372 25.55 -10.30 18.98
C ALA A 372 25.22 -11.21 17.76
N ALA A 373 23.95 -11.51 17.53
CA ALA A 373 23.49 -12.38 16.45
C ALA A 373 23.21 -11.65 15.12
N ILE A 374 23.18 -10.32 15.13
CA ILE A 374 22.94 -9.53 13.92
C ILE A 374 24.08 -9.73 12.91
N ASP A 375 23.76 -10.16 11.70
CA ASP A 375 24.71 -10.16 10.58
C ASP A 375 25.04 -8.71 10.17
N ARG A 376 26.33 -8.31 10.26
CA ARG A 376 26.82 -6.95 9.96
C ARG A 376 27.13 -6.73 8.49
N THR A 377 26.88 -7.69 7.60
CA THR A 377 27.08 -7.50 6.17
C THR A 377 25.96 -6.60 5.62
N PRO A 378 26.25 -5.41 5.06
CA PRO A 378 25.21 -4.56 4.50
C PRO A 378 24.51 -5.16 3.28
N GLY A 379 23.26 -4.80 3.09
CA GLY A 379 22.47 -5.15 1.91
C GLY A 379 21.97 -6.58 1.85
N PRO A 380 21.47 -6.99 0.69
CA PRO A 380 20.79 -8.27 0.50
C PRO A 380 21.76 -9.45 0.59
N LYS A 381 21.19 -10.64 0.86
CA LYS A 381 21.91 -11.92 0.92
C LYS A 381 22.02 -12.59 -0.44
N THR A 382 20.97 -12.47 -1.27
CA THR A 382 20.89 -13.04 -2.62
C THR A 382 20.34 -12.03 -3.60
N ASP A 383 20.22 -12.38 -4.87
CA ASP A 383 19.64 -11.55 -5.93
C ASP A 383 18.13 -11.81 -6.18
N ALA A 384 17.45 -12.49 -5.25
CA ALA A 384 16.03 -12.83 -5.36
C ALA A 384 15.09 -11.64 -5.05
N TYR A 385 15.36 -10.46 -5.65
CA TYR A 385 14.58 -9.24 -5.42
C TYR A 385 14.54 -8.32 -6.65
N PRO A 386 13.51 -7.47 -6.78
CA PRO A 386 13.45 -6.45 -7.83
C PRO A 386 14.44 -5.31 -7.57
N ARG A 387 15.15 -4.90 -8.62
CA ARG A 387 16.07 -3.76 -8.56
C ARG A 387 16.13 -2.99 -9.86
N ASP A 388 16.63 -1.75 -9.80
CA ASP A 388 16.87 -0.89 -10.96
C ASP A 388 15.65 -0.83 -11.91
N SER A 389 14.45 -0.76 -11.32
CA SER A 389 13.16 -0.87 -12.01
C SER A 389 12.28 0.35 -11.72
N SER A 390 11.19 0.52 -12.49
CA SER A 390 10.40 1.74 -12.34
C SER A 390 8.90 1.57 -12.58
N ALA A 391 8.12 2.45 -11.89
CA ALA A 391 6.72 2.76 -12.17
C ALA A 391 6.65 4.25 -12.54
N GLU A 392 6.40 4.56 -13.81
CA GLU A 392 6.51 5.92 -14.36
C GLU A 392 5.29 6.33 -15.18
N ASP A 393 4.85 7.59 -15.03
CA ASP A 393 3.77 8.14 -15.84
C ASP A 393 2.50 7.26 -15.85
N ASN A 394 2.13 6.63 -14.72
CA ASN A 394 0.92 5.84 -14.60
C ASN A 394 -0.19 6.63 -13.91
N LEU A 395 -1.41 6.50 -14.41
CA LEU A 395 -2.63 6.98 -13.76
C LEU A 395 -3.26 5.83 -12.98
N ILE A 396 -3.30 5.96 -11.67
CA ILE A 396 -3.74 4.91 -10.72
C ILE A 396 -4.85 5.47 -9.84
N HIS A 397 -6.04 4.85 -9.87
CA HIS A 397 -7.13 5.27 -9.01
C HIS A 397 -8.20 4.18 -8.80
N ASP A 398 -9.04 4.34 -7.78
CA ASP A 398 -10.10 3.37 -7.46
C ASP A 398 -9.56 1.94 -7.35
N ILE A 399 -8.52 1.75 -6.56
CA ILE A 399 -7.89 0.46 -6.31
C ILE A 399 -8.26 -0.08 -4.93
N GLY A 400 -7.90 -1.33 -4.65
CA GLY A 400 -8.19 -1.94 -3.36
C GLY A 400 -9.69 -2.08 -3.09
N LEU A 401 -10.50 -2.33 -4.13
CA LEU A 401 -11.97 -2.40 -3.99
C LEU A 401 -12.41 -3.55 -3.09
N VAL A 402 -11.62 -4.60 -3.01
CA VAL A 402 -11.87 -5.80 -2.20
C VAL A 402 -10.81 -5.96 -1.12
N ASP A 403 -9.55 -6.01 -1.49
CA ASP A 403 -8.43 -6.10 -0.55
C ASP A 403 -8.00 -4.70 -0.13
N LYS A 404 -8.33 -4.31 1.10
CA LYS A 404 -8.03 -2.98 1.64
C LYS A 404 -6.56 -2.82 2.05
N GLN A 405 -5.81 -3.92 2.09
CA GLN A 405 -4.36 -3.94 2.25
C GLN A 405 -3.68 -3.69 0.89
N ALA A 406 -3.93 -2.54 0.29
CA ALA A 406 -3.50 -2.19 -1.06
C ALA A 406 -2.77 -0.84 -1.12
N ALA A 407 -1.86 -0.71 -2.09
CA ALA A 407 -1.18 0.53 -2.42
C ALA A 407 -1.20 0.79 -3.93
N GLY A 408 -1.08 2.06 -4.33
CA GLY A 408 -0.86 2.40 -5.74
C GLY A 408 0.46 1.81 -6.22
N VAL A 409 1.54 2.02 -5.47
CA VAL A 409 2.84 1.36 -5.68
C VAL A 409 3.32 0.78 -4.36
N GLN A 410 3.54 -0.53 -4.31
CA GLN A 410 4.11 -1.26 -3.18
C GLN A 410 5.55 -1.65 -3.47
N ILE A 411 6.46 -1.35 -2.54
CA ILE A 411 7.88 -1.72 -2.60
C ILE A 411 8.23 -2.44 -1.31
N GLU A 412 8.79 -3.64 -1.41
CA GLU A 412 9.25 -4.42 -0.28
C GLU A 412 10.36 -5.39 -0.69
N MET A 413 11.39 -5.55 0.11
CA MET A 413 12.56 -6.36 -0.23
C MET A 413 13.07 -6.04 -1.64
N ALA A 414 13.40 -4.76 -1.90
CA ALA A 414 13.77 -4.26 -3.21
C ALA A 414 14.83 -3.16 -3.10
N ALA A 415 15.49 -2.82 -4.20
CA ALA A 415 16.48 -1.73 -4.24
C ALA A 415 16.36 -0.90 -5.52
N ARG A 416 16.66 0.41 -5.42
CA ARG A 416 16.73 1.35 -6.55
C ARG A 416 15.51 1.29 -7.47
N ILE A 417 14.32 1.35 -6.86
CA ILE A 417 13.06 1.49 -7.58
C ILE A 417 12.75 2.98 -7.79
N THR A 418 12.42 3.35 -9.00
CA THR A 418 11.97 4.70 -9.36
C THR A 418 10.45 4.74 -9.46
N VAL A 419 9.81 5.66 -8.73
CA VAL A 419 8.38 5.98 -8.84
C VAL A 419 8.29 7.43 -9.26
N ASP A 420 8.01 7.69 -10.54
CA ASP A 420 8.14 9.03 -11.11
C ASP A 420 6.91 9.43 -11.94
N HIS A 421 6.43 10.67 -11.73
CA HIS A 421 5.32 11.24 -12.47
C HIS A 421 4.05 10.38 -12.50
N ASN A 422 3.70 9.69 -11.42
CA ASN A 422 2.42 9.00 -11.34
C ASN A 422 1.36 9.92 -10.71
N SER A 423 0.11 9.83 -11.17
CA SER A 423 -1.06 10.38 -10.48
C SER A 423 -1.80 9.25 -9.78
N ILE A 424 -1.92 9.32 -8.43
CA ILE A 424 -2.47 8.25 -7.60
C ILE A 424 -3.53 8.84 -6.67
N TYR A 425 -4.77 8.36 -6.75
CA TYR A 425 -5.84 8.85 -5.90
C TYR A 425 -6.99 7.85 -5.72
N ARG A 426 -7.88 8.12 -4.77
CA ARG A 426 -8.98 7.25 -4.34
C ARG A 426 -8.51 5.84 -4.01
N VAL A 427 -7.60 5.77 -3.03
CA VAL A 427 -7.04 4.51 -2.52
C VAL A 427 -7.42 4.29 -1.05
N PRO A 428 -7.69 3.04 -0.63
CA PRO A 428 -8.16 2.75 0.73
C PRO A 428 -7.07 2.96 1.79
N ARG A 429 -5.80 2.79 1.43
CA ARG A 429 -4.63 2.87 2.29
C ARG A 429 -3.62 3.87 1.72
N ALA A 430 -2.38 3.51 1.51
CA ALA A 430 -1.34 4.41 1.01
C ALA A 430 -1.32 4.49 -0.52
N GLY A 431 -1.01 5.67 -1.06
CA GLY A 431 -0.75 5.81 -2.49
C GLY A 431 0.57 5.14 -2.89
N ILE A 432 1.63 5.40 -2.15
CA ILE A 432 2.95 4.75 -2.31
C ILE A 432 3.35 4.19 -0.95
N ASN A 433 3.78 2.91 -0.91
CA ASN A 433 4.19 2.25 0.32
C ASN A 433 5.55 1.58 0.16
N ILE A 434 6.44 1.79 1.13
CA ILE A 434 7.74 1.10 1.23
C ILE A 434 7.78 0.36 2.56
N GLY A 435 7.98 -0.97 2.52
CA GLY A 435 8.09 -1.83 3.69
C GLY A 435 9.53 -2.22 4.03
N ASP A 436 9.65 -3.25 4.84
CA ASP A 436 10.93 -3.76 5.34
C ASP A 436 11.82 -4.34 4.22
N GLY A 437 13.14 -4.37 4.44
CA GLY A 437 14.09 -4.90 3.47
C GLY A 437 14.24 -4.04 2.22
N ALA A 438 14.08 -2.74 2.34
CA ALA A 438 14.03 -1.85 1.19
C ALA A 438 15.40 -1.38 0.68
N TRP A 439 16.49 -1.92 1.07
CA TRP A 439 17.92 -1.60 0.80
C TRP A 439 18.26 -0.22 0.24
N GLY A 440 17.27 0.62 -0.04
CA GLY A 440 17.38 2.01 -0.44
C GLY A 440 17.64 2.25 -1.91
N GLY A 441 18.14 3.48 -2.21
CA GLY A 441 18.33 3.98 -3.57
C GLY A 441 17.02 4.25 -4.31
N HIS A 442 15.87 4.17 -3.65
CA HIS A 442 14.58 4.47 -4.27
C HIS A 442 14.49 5.97 -4.57
N ARG A 443 13.86 6.29 -5.68
CA ARG A 443 13.58 7.66 -6.12
C ARG A 443 12.08 7.84 -6.30
N ILE A 444 11.47 8.63 -5.43
CA ILE A 444 10.05 8.96 -5.45
C ILE A 444 9.94 10.41 -5.86
N THR A 445 9.65 10.66 -7.15
CA THR A 445 9.80 11.99 -7.73
C THR A 445 8.60 12.39 -8.58
N HIS A 446 8.22 13.69 -8.52
CA HIS A 446 7.18 14.32 -9.34
C HIS A 446 5.81 13.62 -9.31
N ASN A 447 5.51 12.83 -8.29
CA ASN A 447 4.21 12.18 -8.16
C ASN A 447 3.16 13.18 -7.64
N ASP A 448 1.89 12.96 -8.03
CA ASP A 448 0.72 13.63 -7.52
C ASP A 448 -0.16 12.61 -6.79
N VAL A 449 -0.14 12.63 -5.47
CA VAL A 449 -0.78 11.59 -4.64
C VAL A 449 -1.75 12.24 -3.66
N PHE A 450 -3.03 11.93 -3.79
CA PHE A 450 -4.08 12.56 -2.99
C PHE A 450 -5.28 11.63 -2.82
N ASP A 451 -6.24 12.03 -1.98
CA ASP A 451 -7.44 11.25 -1.69
C ASP A 451 -7.09 9.79 -1.31
N THR A 452 -6.22 9.67 -0.29
CA THR A 452 -5.66 8.43 0.22
C THR A 452 -6.12 8.18 1.66
N VAL A 453 -5.85 6.98 2.18
CA VAL A 453 -6.25 6.56 3.54
C VAL A 453 -7.76 6.69 3.73
N LEU A 454 -8.53 6.34 2.69
CA LEU A 454 -9.99 6.53 2.68
C LEU A 454 -10.72 5.59 3.65
N GLU A 455 -10.09 4.48 4.02
CA GLU A 455 -10.73 3.42 4.78
C GLU A 455 -9.88 2.96 5.97
N THR A 456 -8.57 2.95 5.83
CA THR A 456 -7.65 2.60 6.93
C THR A 456 -7.31 3.83 7.79
N GLY A 457 -6.58 3.63 8.88
CA GLY A 457 -6.09 4.69 9.75
C GLY A 457 -4.60 4.56 10.02
N ASP A 458 -3.99 5.63 10.55
CA ASP A 458 -2.57 5.68 10.91
C ASP A 458 -1.62 5.43 9.73
N HIS A 459 -1.91 6.05 8.59
CA HIS A 459 -1.10 5.97 7.36
C HIS A 459 -1.00 7.33 6.68
N GLY A 460 -0.19 7.40 5.63
CA GLY A 460 -0.02 8.58 4.80
C GLY A 460 -0.31 8.35 3.31
N ALA A 461 -0.34 9.45 2.55
CA ALA A 461 -0.33 9.37 1.09
C ALA A 461 0.93 8.65 0.60
N PHE A 462 2.07 8.99 1.17
CA PHE A 462 3.27 8.15 1.20
C PHE A 462 3.39 7.53 2.60
N ASN A 463 3.62 6.22 2.66
CA ASN A 463 3.80 5.49 3.91
C ASN A 463 5.03 4.60 3.84
N SER A 464 5.81 4.52 4.92
CA SER A 464 6.97 3.66 5.00
C SER A 464 7.25 3.20 6.41
N TRP A 465 7.85 2.02 6.55
CA TRP A 465 8.47 1.53 7.78
C TRP A 465 9.77 0.82 7.45
N GLY A 466 10.58 0.53 8.47
CA GLY A 466 11.90 -0.09 8.34
C GLY A 466 12.25 -0.89 9.57
N ARG A 467 11.39 -1.86 9.93
CA ARG A 467 11.62 -2.78 11.05
C ARG A 467 12.64 -3.86 10.66
N ASP A 468 13.75 -3.41 10.17
CA ASP A 468 14.83 -4.26 9.67
C ASP A 468 15.53 -5.05 10.79
N ARG A 469 16.55 -5.86 10.47
CA ARG A 469 17.20 -6.78 11.42
C ARG A 469 17.76 -6.12 12.69
N TYR A 470 18.05 -4.81 12.66
CA TYR A 470 18.52 -4.08 13.84
C TYR A 470 17.40 -3.69 14.80
N TRP A 471 16.17 -3.57 14.29
CA TRP A 471 15.05 -2.98 15.00
C TRP A 471 14.54 -3.85 16.15
N HIS A 472 14.11 -3.20 17.21
CA HIS A 472 13.46 -3.81 18.37
C HIS A 472 12.26 -2.97 18.78
N PRO A 473 11.10 -3.56 19.10
CA PRO A 473 9.89 -2.80 19.46
C PRO A 473 10.01 -2.04 20.79
N ASP A 474 10.94 -2.41 21.68
CA ASP A 474 11.19 -1.70 22.94
C ASP A 474 12.33 -0.69 22.74
N ARG A 475 12.01 0.60 22.86
CA ARG A 475 12.96 1.71 22.73
C ARG A 475 14.13 1.61 23.72
N ARG A 476 13.92 1.07 24.91
CA ARG A 476 15.00 0.91 25.91
C ARG A 476 16.08 -0.06 25.45
N GLU A 477 15.73 -0.97 24.54
CA GLU A 477 16.68 -1.87 23.89
C GLU A 477 17.31 -1.19 22.66
N MET A 478 16.55 -0.32 21.97
CA MET A 478 17.01 0.33 20.75
C MET A 478 18.07 1.42 21.00
N ASP A 479 17.83 2.33 21.95
CA ASP A 479 18.76 3.45 22.21
C ASP A 479 20.18 2.94 22.55
N PRO A 480 20.38 2.00 23.52
CA PRO A 480 21.72 1.45 23.80
C PRO A 480 22.31 0.67 22.61
N ARG A 481 21.50 -0.03 21.83
CA ARG A 481 21.94 -0.84 20.68
C ARG A 481 22.56 0.03 19.61
N VAL A 482 21.89 1.12 19.24
CA VAL A 482 22.37 2.05 18.21
C VAL A 482 23.48 2.96 18.73
N ALA A 483 23.42 3.37 20.00
CA ALA A 483 24.53 4.10 20.61
C ALA A 483 25.85 3.29 20.60
N ALA A 484 25.77 1.97 20.79
CA ALA A 484 26.93 1.09 20.70
C ALA A 484 27.41 0.88 19.24
N GLU A 485 26.50 0.79 18.27
CA GLU A 485 26.80 0.56 16.86
C GLU A 485 25.96 1.47 15.93
N PRO A 486 26.35 2.75 15.72
CA PRO A 486 25.56 3.73 14.98
C PRO A 486 25.32 3.41 13.49
N THR A 487 25.96 2.38 12.95
CA THR A 487 25.79 1.93 11.56
C THR A 487 24.71 0.86 11.40
N LEU A 488 24.21 0.29 12.47
CA LEU A 488 23.18 -0.77 12.44
C LEU A 488 21.95 -0.42 11.58
N PRO A 489 21.37 0.79 11.67
CA PRO A 489 20.22 1.16 10.84
C PRO A 489 20.51 1.16 9.34
N LEU A 490 21.79 1.27 8.94
CA LEU A 490 22.19 1.29 7.54
C LEU A 490 22.51 -0.09 6.97
N LEU A 491 22.39 -1.15 7.75
CA LEU A 491 22.63 -2.51 7.24
C LEU A 491 21.61 -2.91 6.17
N ASP A 492 20.37 -2.48 6.31
CA ASP A 492 19.29 -2.73 5.35
C ASP A 492 18.81 -1.44 4.65
N ALA A 493 19.09 -0.26 5.15
CA ALA A 493 18.88 1.03 4.49
C ALA A 493 20.20 1.55 3.90
N VAL A 494 20.80 0.81 2.95
CA VAL A 494 22.19 1.01 2.47
C VAL A 494 22.36 2.32 1.70
N GLU A 495 21.43 2.62 0.80
CA GLU A 495 21.42 3.81 -0.04
C GLU A 495 20.27 4.75 0.38
N PRO A 496 20.43 6.08 0.33
CA PRO A 496 19.33 6.99 0.67
C PRO A 496 18.10 6.79 -0.22
N ILE A 497 16.91 6.86 0.39
CA ILE A 497 15.65 6.98 -0.34
C ILE A 497 15.38 8.47 -0.57
N VAL A 498 15.26 8.88 -1.83
CA VAL A 498 15.07 10.28 -2.22
C VAL A 498 13.61 10.52 -2.57
N MET A 499 12.99 11.46 -1.85
CA MET A 499 11.63 11.95 -2.13
C MET A 499 11.73 13.42 -2.53
N GLN A 500 11.52 13.73 -3.81
CA GLN A 500 11.75 15.06 -4.33
C GLN A 500 10.65 15.49 -5.31
N ARG A 501 10.20 16.74 -5.18
CA ARG A 501 9.23 17.35 -6.11
C ARG A 501 7.95 16.54 -6.25
N ASN A 502 7.44 15.98 -5.16
CA ASN A 502 6.12 15.37 -5.13
C ASN A 502 5.09 16.36 -4.58
N ARG A 503 3.83 16.16 -4.97
CA ARG A 503 2.67 16.79 -4.34
C ARG A 503 1.87 15.72 -3.63
N PHE A 504 1.73 15.85 -2.31
CA PHE A 504 0.98 14.92 -1.47
C PHE A 504 -0.19 15.64 -0.80
N ARG A 505 -1.32 14.96 -0.69
CA ARG A 505 -2.46 15.38 0.12
C ARG A 505 -3.15 14.18 0.76
N CYS A 506 -3.17 14.14 2.07
CA CYS A 506 -3.92 13.16 2.84
C CYS A 506 -4.79 13.86 3.88
N ASP A 507 -6.12 13.83 3.69
CA ASP A 507 -7.07 14.46 4.61
C ASP A 507 -7.42 13.54 5.80
N HIS A 508 -6.94 12.28 5.81
CA HIS A 508 -7.28 11.25 6.80
C HIS A 508 -6.06 10.70 7.58
N GLY A 509 -4.89 11.26 7.32
CA GLY A 509 -3.63 10.87 7.93
C GLY A 509 -2.54 11.88 7.59
N TRP A 510 -1.32 11.43 7.31
CA TRP A 510 -0.20 12.29 6.94
C TRP A 510 0.01 12.35 5.43
N ASP A 511 0.55 13.45 4.94
CA ASP A 511 1.00 13.53 3.55
C ASP A 511 2.20 12.60 3.34
N ILE A 512 3.15 12.62 4.29
CA ILE A 512 4.29 11.69 4.35
C ILE A 512 4.31 11.08 5.75
N ASP A 513 4.26 9.76 5.81
CA ASP A 513 4.35 8.96 7.02
C ASP A 513 5.59 8.06 6.99
N LEU A 514 6.61 8.41 7.77
CA LEU A 514 7.74 7.53 8.05
C LEU A 514 7.54 6.90 9.42
N ASP A 515 7.09 5.65 9.43
CA ASP A 515 6.74 4.89 10.62
C ASP A 515 7.93 4.06 11.13
N ASP A 516 7.70 3.15 12.07
CA ASP A 516 8.67 2.33 12.81
C ASP A 516 9.94 1.99 12.04
N GLY A 517 11.07 2.58 12.42
CA GLY A 517 12.39 2.23 11.88
C GLY A 517 12.75 2.81 10.52
N ALA A 518 11.83 3.50 9.82
CA ALA A 518 12.12 4.10 8.51
C ALA A 518 13.34 5.03 8.57
N SER A 519 14.42 4.63 7.90
CA SER A 519 15.74 5.27 8.02
C SER A 519 16.37 5.59 6.68
N ASN A 520 17.34 6.54 6.67
CA ASN A 520 18.14 6.95 5.53
C ASN A 520 17.31 7.57 4.39
N TYR A 521 16.58 8.66 4.70
CA TYR A 521 15.76 9.40 3.75
C TYR A 521 16.32 10.79 3.46
N LEU A 522 16.17 11.24 2.22
CA LEU A 522 16.30 12.64 1.79
C LEU A 522 14.95 13.09 1.25
N ILE A 523 14.29 14.02 1.95
CA ILE A 523 12.95 14.53 1.63
C ILE A 523 13.07 16.02 1.35
N GLU A 524 13.01 16.39 0.07
CA GLU A 524 13.25 17.78 -0.33
C GLU A 524 12.34 18.24 -1.48
N GLU A 525 12.04 19.53 -1.51
CA GLU A 525 11.27 20.15 -2.58
C GLU A 525 9.88 19.49 -2.78
N ASN A 526 9.21 19.04 -1.71
CA ASN A 526 7.86 18.48 -1.80
C ASN A 526 6.81 19.51 -1.35
N LEU A 527 5.63 19.44 -1.95
CA LEU A 527 4.44 20.20 -1.60
C LEU A 527 3.47 19.30 -0.83
N LEU A 528 3.28 19.57 0.46
CA LEU A 528 2.42 18.83 1.36
C LEU A 528 1.17 19.66 1.66
N LEU A 529 -0.04 19.16 1.31
CA LEU A 529 -1.24 19.99 1.21
C LEU A 529 -2.23 19.84 2.38
N ALA A 530 -2.08 18.82 3.24
CA ALA A 530 -3.07 18.62 4.31
C ALA A 530 -2.51 17.93 5.57
N GLY A 531 -1.96 16.72 5.44
CA GLY A 531 -1.60 15.86 6.58
C GLY A 531 -0.24 16.16 7.21
N GLY A 532 0.62 16.92 6.55
CA GLY A 532 1.98 17.21 7.02
C GLY A 532 2.92 16.02 6.93
N LEU A 533 4.02 16.10 7.69
CA LEU A 533 5.09 15.11 7.66
C LEU A 533 5.30 14.50 9.05
N LYS A 534 5.08 13.18 9.14
CA LYS A 534 5.39 12.39 10.33
C LYS A 534 6.76 11.72 10.17
N LEU A 535 7.64 11.90 11.16
CA LEU A 535 8.84 11.13 11.35
C LEU A 535 8.73 10.41 12.69
N ARG A 536 8.48 9.12 12.65
CA ARG A 536 8.49 8.26 13.84
C ARG A 536 9.90 7.69 14.06
N GLU A 537 10.06 6.76 14.94
CA GLU A 537 11.30 6.03 15.25
C GLU A 537 12.11 5.68 13.99
N GLY A 538 13.32 6.18 13.87
CA GLY A 538 14.19 5.96 12.71
C GLY A 538 15.45 6.82 12.78
N PHE A 539 16.30 6.75 11.74
CA PHE A 539 17.61 7.36 11.75
C PHE A 539 17.95 8.04 10.43
N LYS A 540 18.73 9.13 10.53
CA LYS A 540 19.37 9.81 9.38
C LYS A 540 18.39 10.25 8.31
N ARG A 541 17.28 10.86 8.71
CA ARG A 541 16.32 11.46 7.79
C ARG A 541 16.62 12.95 7.66
N VAL A 542 16.83 13.38 6.42
CA VAL A 542 17.09 14.79 6.09
C VAL A 542 15.87 15.35 5.38
N VAL A 543 15.19 16.30 6.02
CA VAL A 543 13.98 16.97 5.51
C VAL A 543 14.32 18.44 5.31
N ARG A 544 14.31 18.91 4.07
CA ARG A 544 14.63 20.29 3.78
C ARG A 544 13.89 20.82 2.56
N ASN A 545 13.69 22.13 2.54
CA ASN A 545 13.15 22.84 1.39
C ASN A 545 11.77 22.34 0.94
N ASN A 546 10.89 21.92 1.89
CA ASN A 546 9.52 21.51 1.62
C ASN A 546 8.55 22.61 2.04
N ILE A 547 7.32 22.59 1.49
CA ILE A 547 6.21 23.46 1.89
C ILE A 547 5.11 22.60 2.51
N LEU A 548 4.76 22.87 3.77
CA LEU A 548 3.72 22.19 4.53
C LEU A 548 2.51 23.14 4.67
N VAL A 549 1.54 23.03 3.75
CA VAL A 549 0.38 23.92 3.67
C VAL A 549 -0.66 23.50 4.69
N ASN A 550 -1.10 24.44 5.54
CA ASN A 550 -2.09 24.21 6.61
C ASN A 550 -1.79 22.98 7.49
N SER A 551 -0.54 22.58 7.57
CA SER A 551 -0.08 21.38 8.27
C SER A 551 1.29 21.63 8.88
N THR A 552 1.86 20.60 9.49
CA THR A 552 3.09 20.75 10.25
C THR A 552 3.97 19.52 10.22
N PHE A 553 5.04 19.60 10.97
CA PHE A 553 5.97 18.54 11.29
C PHE A 553 5.52 17.76 12.54
N HIS A 554 5.46 16.44 12.44
CA HIS A 554 5.07 15.50 13.48
C HIS A 554 6.23 14.57 13.84
N PRO A 555 7.20 15.01 14.67
CA PRO A 555 8.25 14.13 15.18
C PRO A 555 7.68 13.27 16.31
N HIS A 556 7.73 11.94 16.15
CA HIS A 556 7.19 10.99 17.11
C HIS A 556 8.27 10.06 17.64
N VAL A 557 8.41 9.97 18.95
CA VAL A 557 9.21 8.98 19.70
C VAL A 557 10.61 8.74 19.16
N TRP A 558 11.32 9.81 18.78
CA TRP A 558 12.65 9.71 18.20
C TRP A 558 13.63 8.99 19.12
N PHE A 559 14.53 8.25 18.53
CA PHE A 559 15.71 7.72 19.20
C PHE A 559 16.66 8.84 19.56
N ASP A 560 17.41 8.67 20.66
CA ASP A 560 18.26 9.73 21.22
C ASP A 560 19.31 10.23 20.22
N ASP A 561 19.92 9.31 19.45
CA ASP A 561 20.92 9.60 18.41
C ASP A 561 20.36 9.44 16.98
N SER A 562 19.11 9.86 16.74
CA SER A 562 18.44 9.68 15.44
C SER A 562 19.24 10.30 14.28
N GLY A 563 19.95 11.38 14.51
CA GLY A 563 20.71 12.11 13.49
C GLY A 563 19.84 12.83 12.46
N ASP A 564 18.56 13.01 12.75
CA ASP A 564 17.59 13.64 11.87
C ASP A 564 17.82 15.14 11.71
N VAL A 565 17.46 15.66 10.54
CA VAL A 565 17.55 17.07 10.17
C VAL A 565 16.22 17.56 9.62
N PHE A 566 15.76 18.72 10.11
CA PHE A 566 14.59 19.41 9.58
C PHE A 566 14.93 20.91 9.40
N GLU A 567 15.26 21.30 8.18
CA GLU A 567 15.79 22.64 7.87
C GLU A 567 15.19 23.24 6.60
N SER A 568 15.16 24.56 6.53
CA SER A 568 14.76 25.33 5.33
C SER A 568 13.36 24.97 4.82
N ASN A 569 12.44 24.54 5.68
CA ASN A 569 11.06 24.22 5.30
C ASN A 569 10.14 25.43 5.58
N VAL A 570 9.04 25.52 4.84
CA VAL A 570 7.92 26.43 5.14
C VAL A 570 6.84 25.67 5.90
N VAL A 571 6.49 26.09 7.11
CA VAL A 571 5.59 25.39 8.03
C VAL A 571 4.46 26.30 8.47
N MET A 572 3.20 25.86 8.29
CA MET A 572 2.04 26.69 8.54
C MET A 572 1.36 26.48 9.89
N ALA A 573 1.76 25.47 10.67
CA ALA A 573 1.27 25.24 12.02
C ALA A 573 2.43 24.89 12.96
N SER A 574 2.21 25.01 14.29
CA SER A 574 3.19 24.60 15.29
C SER A 574 3.48 23.11 15.20
N TYR A 575 4.75 22.72 15.41
CA TYR A 575 5.13 21.30 15.46
C TYR A 575 4.32 20.51 16.49
N GLN A 576 4.00 19.28 16.16
CA GLN A 576 3.26 18.34 17.00
C GLN A 576 4.17 17.19 17.50
N PRO A 577 5.14 17.48 18.38
CA PRO A 577 6.03 16.45 18.89
C PRO A 577 5.30 15.53 19.88
N VAL A 578 5.58 14.22 19.77
CA VAL A 578 5.14 13.22 20.73
C VAL A 578 6.38 12.54 21.31
N GLU A 579 6.57 12.66 22.63
CA GLU A 579 7.67 12.04 23.40
C GLU A 579 9.08 12.25 22.78
N ILE A 580 9.41 13.47 22.39
CA ILE A 580 10.75 13.84 21.95
C ILE A 580 11.60 14.17 23.18
N ARG A 581 12.68 13.40 23.39
CA ARG A 581 13.68 13.65 24.44
C ARG A 581 14.87 14.43 23.90
N HIS A 582 15.29 14.12 22.69
CA HIS A 582 16.41 14.77 21.99
C HIS A 582 15.97 15.12 20.57
N TRP A 583 16.24 16.36 20.18
CA TRP A 583 16.00 16.84 18.83
C TRP A 583 17.18 16.49 17.96
N GLY A 584 17.14 15.49 17.17
CA GLY A 584 18.11 15.02 16.19
C GLY A 584 19.45 15.77 16.04
N ARG A 585 19.94 15.89 14.83
CA ARG A 585 21.13 16.67 14.57
C ARG A 585 20.84 18.17 14.41
N SER A 586 19.71 18.52 13.82
CA SER A 586 19.31 19.91 13.62
C SER A 586 17.82 20.02 13.30
N VAL A 587 17.13 20.94 13.99
CA VAL A 587 15.79 21.43 13.67
C VAL A 587 15.89 22.97 13.70
N ASN A 588 16.12 23.60 12.54
CA ASN A 588 16.45 25.02 12.48
C ASN A 588 16.25 25.60 11.07
N HIS A 589 16.41 26.91 10.90
CA HIS A 589 16.30 27.63 9.62
C HIS A 589 14.95 27.39 8.92
N ASN A 590 13.85 27.23 9.64
CA ASN A 590 12.52 27.04 9.06
C ASN A 590 11.73 28.38 8.99
N LEU A 591 10.84 28.50 8.03
CA LEU A 591 9.92 29.63 7.91
C LEU A 591 8.55 29.24 8.47
N PHE A 592 8.19 29.82 9.62
CA PHE A 592 6.87 29.71 10.19
C PHE A 592 5.96 30.82 9.63
N THR A 593 4.74 30.49 9.25
CA THR A 593 3.78 31.52 8.78
C THR A 593 3.18 32.33 9.93
N ALA A 594 3.28 31.84 11.18
CA ALA A 594 2.81 32.50 12.39
C ALA A 594 3.90 32.55 13.47
N GLY A 595 4.02 33.66 14.18
CA GLY A 595 5.07 33.90 15.17
C GLY A 595 4.92 33.08 16.45
N ASP A 596 3.73 32.63 16.81
CA ASP A 596 3.47 31.76 17.96
C ASP A 596 4.03 30.35 17.73
N GLY A 597 3.95 29.84 16.51
CA GLY A 597 4.57 28.57 16.13
C GLY A 597 6.09 28.58 16.32
N LEU A 598 6.75 29.63 15.85
CA LEU A 598 8.20 29.82 16.03
C LEU A 598 8.55 29.94 17.52
N ARG A 599 7.83 30.78 18.28
CA ARG A 599 8.08 30.91 19.71
C ARG A 599 7.98 29.58 20.45
N THR A 600 6.93 28.80 20.17
CA THR A 600 6.75 27.48 20.77
C THR A 600 7.89 26.53 20.42
N ALA A 601 8.41 26.56 19.20
CA ALA A 601 9.57 25.77 18.77
C ALA A 601 10.85 26.19 19.56
N GLN A 602 11.07 27.51 19.67
CA GLN A 602 12.21 28.06 20.42
C GLN A 602 12.16 27.73 21.92
N GLU A 603 10.99 27.76 22.53
CA GLU A 603 10.76 27.32 23.93
C GLU A 603 11.12 25.83 24.14
N ARG A 604 11.00 25.02 23.08
CA ARG A 604 11.41 23.61 23.07
C ARG A 604 12.89 23.38 22.70
N GLY A 605 13.65 24.45 22.46
CA GLY A 605 15.09 24.39 22.16
C GLY A 605 15.44 24.15 20.71
N THR A 606 14.52 24.37 19.77
CA THR A 606 14.75 24.30 18.31
C THR A 606 14.65 25.66 17.67
N ASP A 607 14.92 25.79 16.36
CA ASP A 607 14.59 26.93 15.50
C ASP A 607 15.16 28.30 15.95
N ALA A 608 16.37 28.28 16.54
CA ALA A 608 17.04 29.50 17.01
C ALA A 608 17.25 30.52 15.89
N ASP A 609 17.61 30.10 14.68
CA ASP A 609 17.87 30.92 13.50
C ASP A 609 16.72 30.89 12.47
N SER A 610 15.56 30.39 12.85
CA SER A 610 14.35 30.36 12.02
C SER A 610 13.67 31.72 11.93
N ALA A 611 12.69 31.85 11.05
CA ALA A 611 11.97 33.09 10.85
C ALA A 611 10.46 32.86 10.92
N ALA A 612 9.71 33.94 11.25
CA ALA A 612 8.26 33.94 11.12
C ALA A 612 7.81 35.09 10.22
N GLY A 613 6.77 34.86 9.42
CA GLY A 613 6.15 35.86 8.55
C GLY A 613 5.40 35.22 7.38
N ASP A 614 4.68 36.07 6.65
CA ASP A 614 3.91 35.64 5.48
C ASP A 614 4.84 35.28 4.32
N PRO A 615 4.80 34.04 3.81
CA PRO A 615 5.56 33.64 2.63
C PRO A 615 5.09 34.34 1.36
N ALA A 616 3.89 34.96 1.38
CA ALA A 616 3.25 35.61 0.24
C ALA A 616 3.20 34.68 -0.99
N PHE A 617 2.51 33.54 -0.87
CA PHE A 617 2.39 32.58 -1.98
C PHE A 617 1.80 33.20 -3.24
N ALA A 618 2.31 32.84 -4.41
CA ALA A 618 1.97 33.44 -5.70
C ALA A 618 0.50 33.30 -6.08
N ASP A 619 -0.03 32.09 -6.15
CA ASP A 619 -1.45 31.80 -6.43
C ASP A 619 -1.88 30.43 -5.85
N PRO A 620 -2.10 30.34 -4.54
CA PRO A 620 -2.53 29.10 -3.90
C PRO A 620 -3.82 28.50 -4.47
N ALA A 621 -4.74 29.34 -4.96
CA ALA A 621 -6.00 28.88 -5.54
C ALA A 621 -5.78 28.09 -6.84
N ALA A 622 -4.74 28.40 -7.59
CA ALA A 622 -4.29 27.65 -8.77
C ALA A 622 -3.26 26.55 -8.44
N GLY A 623 -2.89 26.38 -7.17
CA GLY A 623 -1.88 25.41 -6.74
C GLY A 623 -0.45 25.90 -6.82
N ASP A 624 -0.23 27.20 -7.04
CA ASP A 624 1.10 27.82 -7.05
C ASP A 624 1.44 28.38 -5.66
N TYR A 625 2.18 27.59 -4.89
CA TYR A 625 2.69 27.95 -3.58
C TYR A 625 4.13 28.49 -3.64
N THR A 626 4.55 29.06 -4.75
CA THR A 626 5.85 29.75 -4.87
C THR A 626 5.91 30.88 -3.83
N VAL A 627 6.96 30.87 -2.99
CA VAL A 627 7.22 31.88 -1.98
C VAL A 627 7.74 33.14 -2.68
N THR A 628 6.96 34.23 -2.66
CA THR A 628 7.34 35.51 -3.29
C THR A 628 8.04 36.46 -2.32
N ASN A 629 7.97 36.22 -1.00
CA ASN A 629 8.71 36.97 0.00
C ASN A 629 10.19 36.53 0.02
N ALA A 630 10.96 37.05 -0.94
CA ALA A 630 12.37 36.69 -1.14
C ALA A 630 13.26 36.94 0.08
N SER A 631 12.92 37.96 0.92
CA SER A 631 13.68 38.26 2.13
C SER A 631 13.55 37.18 3.19
N LEU A 632 12.34 36.66 3.41
CA LEU A 632 12.11 35.58 4.35
C LEU A 632 12.67 34.25 3.82
N ALA A 633 12.50 33.96 2.53
CA ALA A 633 13.08 32.77 1.91
C ALA A 633 14.62 32.74 2.07
N ALA A 634 15.28 33.85 1.74
CA ALA A 634 16.73 33.96 1.87
C ALA A 634 17.22 33.81 3.33
N LYS A 635 16.46 34.36 4.29
CA LYS A 635 16.81 34.29 5.71
C LYS A 635 16.89 32.84 6.24
N VAL A 636 16.03 31.96 5.74
CA VAL A 636 15.99 30.54 6.15
C VAL A 636 16.63 29.59 5.14
N GLY A 637 17.19 30.13 4.05
CA GLY A 637 17.82 29.32 2.99
C GLY A 637 16.82 28.51 2.15
N PHE A 638 15.53 28.92 2.15
CA PHE A 638 14.52 28.27 1.31
C PHE A 638 14.68 28.67 -0.16
N VAL A 639 14.59 27.69 -1.06
CA VAL A 639 14.69 27.87 -2.52
C VAL A 639 13.40 27.36 -3.19
N ASN A 640 12.74 28.21 -3.99
CA ASN A 640 11.57 27.80 -4.74
C ASN A 640 11.85 26.66 -5.72
N PHE A 641 10.88 25.79 -5.92
CA PHE A 641 10.92 24.68 -6.87
C PHE A 641 9.65 24.72 -7.77
N PRO A 642 9.63 24.02 -8.93
CA PRO A 642 8.47 24.05 -9.85
C PRO A 642 7.21 23.50 -9.20
N MET A 643 6.09 24.24 -9.33
CA MET A 643 4.77 23.90 -8.74
C MET A 643 3.80 23.26 -9.77
N HIS A 644 4.24 22.94 -10.98
CA HIS A 644 3.38 22.49 -12.08
C HIS A 644 3.83 21.17 -12.73
N ASP A 645 4.89 20.55 -12.21
CA ASP A 645 5.46 19.32 -12.77
C ASP A 645 5.18 18.11 -11.87
N PHE A 646 3.91 17.93 -11.51
CA PHE A 646 3.45 16.80 -10.70
C PHE A 646 2.51 15.90 -11.49
N GLY A 647 2.58 14.59 -11.23
CA GLY A 647 1.69 13.60 -11.82
C GLY A 647 1.99 13.25 -13.28
N VAL A 648 1.04 12.60 -13.93
CA VAL A 648 1.20 12.06 -15.28
C VAL A 648 1.54 13.10 -16.35
N ARG A 649 2.39 12.72 -17.28
CA ARG A 649 2.89 13.61 -18.37
C ARG A 649 2.24 13.35 -19.71
N SER A 650 1.91 12.10 -20.03
CA SER A 650 1.33 11.76 -21.33
C SER A 650 -0.01 12.45 -21.54
N THR A 651 -0.24 12.99 -22.74
CA THR A 651 -1.47 13.70 -23.09
C THR A 651 -2.72 12.85 -22.85
N ARG A 652 -2.64 11.54 -23.11
CA ARG A 652 -3.74 10.59 -22.88
C ARG A 652 -4.13 10.55 -21.41
N LEU A 653 -3.16 10.42 -20.52
CA LEU A 653 -3.42 10.26 -19.09
C LEU A 653 -3.77 11.60 -18.44
N LYS A 654 -3.13 12.70 -18.84
CA LYS A 654 -3.50 14.06 -18.38
C LYS A 654 -4.96 14.40 -18.64
N ALA A 655 -5.52 13.94 -19.76
CA ALA A 655 -6.93 14.17 -20.09
C ALA A 655 -7.92 13.40 -19.19
N LEU A 656 -7.45 12.37 -18.48
CA LEU A 656 -8.24 11.51 -17.58
C LEU A 656 -7.97 11.81 -16.11
N ALA A 657 -6.76 12.28 -15.78
CA ALA A 657 -6.32 12.50 -14.42
C ALA A 657 -7.11 13.63 -13.73
N LEU A 658 -7.44 13.41 -12.46
CA LEU A 658 -7.93 14.46 -11.58
C LEU A 658 -6.74 15.24 -10.99
N THR A 659 -7.03 16.42 -10.48
CA THR A 659 -6.12 17.27 -9.72
C THR A 659 -6.69 17.43 -8.31
N PRO A 660 -5.86 17.41 -7.24
CA PRO A 660 -6.36 17.66 -5.89
C PRO A 660 -6.94 19.08 -5.77
N THR A 661 -7.88 19.24 -4.87
CA THR A 661 -8.30 20.59 -4.47
C THR A 661 -7.17 21.26 -3.70
N PHE A 662 -6.93 22.55 -3.98
CA PHE A 662 -5.88 23.30 -3.32
C PHE A 662 -6.41 23.99 -2.07
N PRO A 663 -5.80 23.78 -0.89
CA PRO A 663 -6.24 24.43 0.34
C PRO A 663 -5.91 25.93 0.34
N VAL A 664 -6.84 26.72 0.85
CA VAL A 664 -6.58 28.13 1.13
C VAL A 664 -5.67 28.22 2.35
N PRO A 665 -4.50 28.89 2.27
CA PRO A 665 -3.59 29.04 3.39
C PRO A 665 -4.26 29.66 4.64
N GLY A 666 -3.96 29.11 5.82
CA GLY A 666 -4.43 29.63 7.12
C GLY A 666 -5.81 29.15 7.59
N ARG A 667 -6.46 28.21 6.92
CA ARG A 667 -7.81 27.73 7.28
C ARG A 667 -7.87 26.53 8.23
N ARG A 668 -6.81 25.78 8.43
CA ARG A 668 -6.80 24.61 9.31
C ARG A 668 -5.98 24.90 10.56
N VAL A 669 -6.60 24.76 11.71
CA VAL A 669 -5.91 24.67 13.01
C VAL A 669 -5.96 23.19 13.41
N GLU A 670 -4.82 22.55 13.53
CA GLU A 670 -4.75 21.23 14.18
C GLU A 670 -5.05 21.41 15.66
N GLU A 671 -6.03 20.64 16.17
CA GLU A 671 -6.31 20.61 17.60
C GLU A 671 -5.13 19.89 18.28
N GLY A 672 -4.33 20.62 19.03
CA GLY A 672 -3.31 20.05 19.92
C GLY A 672 -3.94 19.39 21.13
N ALA A 673 -3.13 18.61 21.86
CA ALA A 673 -3.52 18.05 23.14
C ALA A 673 -3.78 19.19 24.14
N THR A 674 -4.92 19.16 24.83
CA THR A 674 -5.37 20.21 25.75
C THR A 674 -5.43 19.76 27.19
N GLU A 675 -5.49 18.46 27.46
CA GLU A 675 -5.61 17.93 28.81
C GLU A 675 -4.31 18.11 29.60
N THR A 676 -4.44 18.69 30.78
CA THR A 676 -3.33 18.75 31.73
C THR A 676 -3.12 17.38 32.39
N PRO A 677 -1.90 16.82 32.35
CA PRO A 677 -1.62 15.55 33.01
C PRO A 677 -1.96 15.53 34.52
N ARG A 678 -2.45 14.39 34.99
CA ARG A 678 -2.81 14.18 36.39
C ARG A 678 -1.94 13.08 37.00
N THR A 679 -1.59 13.22 38.26
CA THR A 679 -0.88 12.18 39.01
C THR A 679 -1.83 11.46 39.97
N VAL A 680 -1.90 10.13 39.84
CA VAL A 680 -2.76 9.26 40.66
C VAL A 680 -2.00 7.97 40.97
N ASP A 681 -1.90 7.59 42.22
CA ASP A 681 -1.27 6.34 42.72
C ASP A 681 0.13 6.08 42.11
N GLY A 682 0.93 7.14 41.95
CA GLY A 682 2.26 7.09 41.34
C GLY A 682 2.31 7.06 39.80
N LEU A 683 1.17 7.17 39.14
CA LEU A 683 1.09 7.32 37.67
C LEU A 683 0.80 8.77 37.30
N THR A 684 1.59 9.33 36.37
CA THR A 684 1.22 10.57 35.70
C THR A 684 0.51 10.21 34.38
N LEU A 685 -0.72 10.65 34.24
CA LEU A 685 -1.68 10.17 33.24
C LEU A 685 -2.29 11.32 32.44
N LYS A 686 -2.66 11.05 31.18
CA LYS A 686 -3.53 11.88 30.36
C LYS A 686 -4.35 11.03 29.37
N SER A 687 -5.46 11.55 28.84
CA SER A 687 -6.21 10.90 27.76
C SER A 687 -5.43 10.96 26.45
N ILE A 688 -5.69 10.02 25.55
CA ILE A 688 -5.26 10.09 24.14
C ILE A 688 -6.18 11.07 23.39
N GLU A 689 -5.66 12.21 22.97
CA GLU A 689 -6.45 13.29 22.36
C GLU A 689 -6.18 13.45 20.86
N THR A 690 -4.93 13.27 20.43
CA THR A 690 -4.50 13.57 19.06
C THR A 690 -4.24 12.31 18.24
N LEU A 691 -4.28 12.43 16.90
CA LEU A 691 -3.87 11.35 16.00
C LEU A 691 -2.39 10.96 16.22
N GLY A 692 -1.53 11.93 16.53
CA GLY A 692 -0.12 11.69 16.83
C GLY A 692 0.08 10.83 18.08
N GLU A 693 -0.66 11.09 19.15
CA GLU A 693 -0.62 10.28 20.36
C GLU A 693 -1.18 8.87 20.14
N GLN A 694 -2.29 8.76 19.43
CA GLN A 694 -2.86 7.48 18.99
C GLN A 694 -1.83 6.65 18.24
N SER A 695 -1.20 7.24 17.22
CA SER A 695 -0.17 6.62 16.39
C SER A 695 1.06 6.22 17.22
N ALA A 696 1.60 7.14 18.03
CA ALA A 696 2.75 6.87 18.87
C ALA A 696 2.52 5.71 19.86
N ALA A 697 1.29 5.55 20.32
CA ALA A 697 0.86 4.46 21.21
C ALA A 697 0.50 3.16 20.46
N GLY A 698 0.40 3.20 19.13
CA GLY A 698 0.01 2.05 18.30
C GLY A 698 -1.44 1.59 18.55
N LEU A 699 -2.37 2.54 18.62
CA LEU A 699 -3.79 2.28 18.88
C LEU A 699 -4.65 2.43 17.63
N GLY A 700 -5.76 1.71 17.58
CA GLY A 700 -6.76 1.82 16.51
C GLY A 700 -7.73 2.99 16.67
N SER A 701 -7.73 3.68 17.80
CA SER A 701 -8.61 4.83 18.09
C SER A 701 -8.00 5.74 19.15
N LYS A 702 -8.53 6.95 19.28
CA LYS A 702 -8.15 7.92 20.33
C LYS A 702 -8.75 7.56 21.70
N ALA A 703 -8.90 6.27 22.02
CA ALA A 703 -9.48 5.82 23.29
C ALA A 703 -8.40 5.18 24.17
N GLY A 704 -8.28 5.68 25.40
CA GLY A 704 -7.35 5.16 26.40
C GLY A 704 -6.67 6.26 27.20
N VAL A 705 -5.95 5.84 28.23
CA VAL A 705 -5.22 6.72 29.15
C VAL A 705 -3.73 6.41 29.06
N LEU A 706 -2.95 7.36 28.57
CA LEU A 706 -1.51 7.26 28.39
C LEU A 706 -0.80 7.47 29.75
N VAL A 707 0.10 6.56 30.10
CA VAL A 707 1.03 6.70 31.24
C VAL A 707 2.26 7.48 30.76
N LEU A 708 2.38 8.72 31.24
CA LEU A 708 3.52 9.59 30.91
C LEU A 708 4.74 9.30 31.79
N ALA A 709 4.50 9.03 33.07
CA ALA A 709 5.54 8.71 34.04
C ALA A 709 5.04 7.77 35.14
N VAL A 710 5.95 7.03 35.71
CA VAL A 710 5.73 6.15 36.87
C VAL A 710 6.71 6.57 37.96
N GLU A 711 6.20 6.89 39.13
CA GLU A 711 7.02 7.26 40.27
C GLU A 711 7.75 6.02 40.82
N ALA A 712 9.07 6.10 40.89
CA ALA A 712 9.90 4.99 41.34
C ALA A 712 9.57 4.60 42.78
N GLY A 713 9.38 3.29 43.06
CA GLY A 713 9.00 2.76 44.38
C GLY A 713 7.53 2.93 44.74
N SER A 714 6.69 3.48 43.85
CA SER A 714 5.24 3.56 44.04
C SER A 714 4.55 2.21 43.89
N SER A 715 3.26 2.14 44.26
CA SER A 715 2.41 0.97 44.03
C SER A 715 2.29 0.64 42.52
N ALA A 716 2.26 1.65 41.67
CA ALA A 716 2.25 1.50 40.23
C ALA A 716 3.56 0.88 39.69
N ASP A 717 4.71 1.33 40.17
CA ASP A 717 6.01 0.73 39.83
C ASP A 717 6.07 -0.75 40.27
N ALA A 718 5.64 -1.04 41.50
CA ALA A 718 5.54 -2.40 42.03
C ALA A 718 4.54 -3.28 41.23
N ALA A 719 3.47 -2.71 40.70
CA ALA A 719 2.50 -3.38 39.84
C ALA A 719 3.02 -3.59 38.39
N GLY A 720 4.17 -3.01 38.03
CA GLY A 720 4.84 -3.19 36.76
C GLY A 720 4.40 -2.24 35.66
N TYR A 721 3.74 -1.12 35.98
CA TYR A 721 3.46 -0.06 35.02
C TYR A 721 4.74 0.60 34.49
N ARG A 722 4.69 1.11 33.27
CA ARG A 722 5.82 1.79 32.64
C ARG A 722 5.35 3.02 31.89
N PRO A 723 6.18 4.02 31.70
CA PRO A 723 5.91 5.08 30.74
C PRO A 723 5.58 4.49 29.36
N ARG A 724 4.64 5.11 28.65
CA ARG A 724 4.06 4.69 27.37
C ARG A 724 3.07 3.51 27.44
N ASP A 725 2.75 2.99 28.59
CA ASP A 725 1.60 2.11 28.74
C ASP A 725 0.32 2.88 28.43
N VAL A 726 -0.64 2.24 27.78
CA VAL A 726 -1.98 2.81 27.61
C VAL A 726 -3.01 1.93 28.31
N ILE A 727 -3.72 2.49 29.26
CA ILE A 727 -4.80 1.81 29.96
C ILE A 727 -6.06 1.92 29.11
N VAL A 728 -6.61 0.77 28.68
CA VAL A 728 -7.74 0.71 27.75
C VAL A 728 -8.99 0.03 28.33
N GLY A 729 -8.91 -0.55 29.51
CA GLY A 729 -10.05 -1.21 30.14
C GLY A 729 -9.73 -1.80 31.49
N THR A 730 -10.75 -2.41 32.09
CA THR A 730 -10.65 -3.21 33.32
C THR A 730 -10.67 -4.70 32.96
N VAL A 731 -10.08 -5.55 33.81
CA VAL A 731 -10.00 -7.00 33.55
C VAL A 731 -11.38 -7.67 33.52
N ASP A 732 -12.36 -7.09 34.17
CA ASP A 732 -13.76 -7.53 34.19
C ASP A 732 -14.59 -7.03 33.00
N GLY A 733 -13.98 -6.31 32.04
CA GLY A 733 -14.56 -5.96 30.75
C GLY A 733 -15.07 -4.51 30.65
N GLY A 734 -14.87 -3.65 31.64
CA GLY A 734 -15.16 -2.22 31.55
C GLY A 734 -14.21 -1.52 30.58
N ALA A 735 -14.72 -0.67 29.66
CA ALA A 735 -13.89 0.12 28.78
C ALA A 735 -13.38 1.39 29.49
N ILE A 736 -12.10 1.72 29.28
CA ILE A 736 -11.47 2.98 29.70
C ILE A 736 -11.08 3.74 28.45
N THR A 737 -11.75 4.85 28.20
CA THR A 737 -11.58 5.66 26.98
C THR A 737 -10.82 6.96 27.21
N ASP A 738 -10.78 7.43 28.44
CA ASP A 738 -10.20 8.70 28.86
C ASP A 738 -9.91 8.71 30.37
N THR A 739 -9.27 9.76 30.86
CA THR A 739 -8.97 9.91 32.30
C THR A 739 -10.24 9.99 33.16
N THR A 740 -11.37 10.47 32.64
CA THR A 740 -12.64 10.52 33.37
C THR A 740 -13.17 9.11 33.63
N SER A 741 -13.23 8.27 32.61
CA SER A 741 -13.65 6.85 32.73
C SER A 741 -12.66 6.05 33.57
N PHE A 742 -11.36 6.35 33.51
CA PHE A 742 -10.37 5.75 34.39
C PHE A 742 -10.61 6.10 35.86
N MET A 743 -10.85 7.39 36.17
CA MET A 743 -11.14 7.81 37.56
C MET A 743 -12.44 7.22 38.07
N ALA A 744 -13.46 7.07 37.24
CA ALA A 744 -14.70 6.38 37.63
C ALA A 744 -14.45 4.90 37.94
N ALA A 745 -13.70 4.19 37.08
CA ALA A 745 -13.33 2.80 37.32
C ALA A 745 -12.47 2.62 38.59
N LEU A 746 -11.55 3.57 38.85
CA LEU A 746 -10.72 3.57 40.05
C LEU A 746 -11.57 3.77 41.33
N ALA A 747 -12.58 4.64 41.30
CA ALA A 747 -13.49 4.88 42.40
C ALA A 747 -14.41 3.67 42.72
N GLU A 748 -14.77 2.92 41.69
CA GLU A 748 -15.64 1.75 41.78
C GLU A 748 -14.88 0.44 42.02
N ARG A 749 -13.54 0.47 42.02
CA ARG A 749 -12.71 -0.74 42.14
C ARG A 749 -13.11 -1.59 43.36
N LYS A 750 -13.37 -2.89 43.11
CA LYS A 750 -13.66 -3.89 44.14
C LYS A 750 -12.66 -5.04 44.01
N GLY A 751 -11.92 -5.31 45.10
CA GLY A 751 -11.02 -6.46 45.19
C GLY A 751 -9.73 -6.34 44.34
N GLU A 752 -9.18 -7.48 43.93
CA GLU A 752 -7.88 -7.58 43.23
C GLU A 752 -7.99 -7.46 41.70
N ALA A 753 -9.16 -7.05 41.17
CA ALA A 753 -9.33 -6.82 39.73
C ALA A 753 -8.25 -5.82 39.24
N GLY A 754 -7.76 -6.04 38.01
CA GLY A 754 -6.69 -5.25 37.41
C GLY A 754 -7.15 -4.46 36.23
N LEU A 755 -6.18 -3.85 35.56
CA LEU A 755 -6.38 -3.06 34.37
C LEU A 755 -5.85 -3.80 33.11
N VAL A 756 -6.50 -3.56 31.98
CA VAL A 756 -6.04 -3.97 30.66
C VAL A 756 -5.19 -2.84 30.09
N VAL A 757 -3.95 -3.16 29.80
CA VAL A 757 -2.92 -2.21 29.39
C VAL A 757 -2.36 -2.63 28.02
N VAL A 758 -2.20 -1.69 27.12
CA VAL A 758 -1.46 -1.89 25.87
C VAL A 758 -0.04 -1.35 26.05
N ARG A 759 0.96 -2.20 25.83
CA ARG A 759 2.39 -1.88 25.84
C ARG A 759 3.03 -2.42 24.58
N ASN A 760 3.68 -1.57 23.79
CA ASN A 760 4.30 -1.96 22.51
C ASN A 760 3.35 -2.86 21.68
N GLN A 761 2.10 -2.43 21.54
CA GLN A 761 1.01 -3.14 20.85
C GLN A 761 0.64 -4.53 21.42
N THR A 762 1.16 -4.89 22.57
CA THR A 762 0.80 -6.12 23.28
C THR A 762 -0.15 -5.81 24.43
N THR A 763 -1.23 -6.56 24.53
CA THR A 763 -2.19 -6.42 25.64
C THR A 763 -1.68 -7.15 26.87
N LEU A 764 -1.58 -6.44 27.98
CA LEU A 764 -1.18 -6.94 29.30
C LEU A 764 -2.34 -6.80 30.28
N ARG A 765 -2.29 -7.59 31.34
CA ARG A 765 -3.16 -7.43 32.51
C ARG A 765 -2.28 -7.09 33.70
N LEU A 766 -2.44 -5.90 34.24
CA LEU A 766 -1.71 -5.43 35.40
C LEU A 766 -2.68 -5.24 36.58
N ARG A 767 -2.17 -5.36 37.81
CA ARG A 767 -2.96 -5.05 39.00
C ARG A 767 -3.26 -3.55 39.04
N TRP A 768 -4.27 -3.17 39.83
CA TRP A 768 -4.48 -1.76 40.13
C TRP A 768 -3.20 -1.17 40.74
N PRO A 769 -2.85 0.08 40.40
CA PRO A 769 -1.68 0.75 40.94
C PRO A 769 -1.76 0.99 42.44
#